data_3ba83a996145d3c7e16917631b6cc12d
#
_entry.id   3ba83a996145d3c7e16917631b6cc12d
#
_cell.length_a   1.000
_cell.length_b   1.000
_cell.length_c   1.000
_cell.angle_alpha   90.00
_cell.angle_beta   90.00
_cell.angle_gamma   90.00
#
_symmetry.space_group_name_H-M   'P 1'
#
loop_
_entity.id
_entity.type
_entity.pdbx_description
1 polymer ?
#
loop_
_entity_poly.entity_id
_entity_poly.type
_entity_poly.pdbx_seq_one_letter_code
_entity_poly.pdbx_strand_id
1 'polypeptide(L)'
;MKSQYFSLAATALLAGAAMAAAGTAPRSGIQNADMDKTVRPQDDLFQYANGTWLKDVPIPPDRSSYGVDALMTEQSLSQQRDLIEAAQISTDPEVRKVSDLYSSYMNEARVERLGTKPLHAELQMVATIKHPADIGALMAQLDRIGIPSPVATFVRPDSKHSNQYAFWMTQSGLGLPDRDYYLSDDARLAGFRAKYREHVGKMLRLLGEAIPGKQADEIVALETSLAKIQWTQVADRDAQKTYNPQTLAQFKQLAPAIDWQVFFTESGLTNPLPALIVRQPDYLRGLSALIESTPIATWQSYFRYRVLSSRAPFLARAFVEEDFAFNQGVLQGAQQPPDRWKRGTQLVDRLIGEASGKLYVAKYFPPATKARIDALVRNLLSAYASSIGQLQWMSAATKAEAQAKLRKINVKIGYPDHWRDYGKLTIVPDDLLGNVRRAQQFERNRTLSQLGGPVDRSEWDMTAPTVDAYYDASVNEIVFPAGQLQPPAFDPAADDAFNYGSTGATIGHEISHGFDDQGSQYDSDGNLRDWWTPEDHAKFKAKTELLIKEYDAFEAVSGFHVNGALTLGENIADIAGIEIAYKAYLASLKGRTPPVIGGMTADQRFYVGFAQSWLGKQRDESTIEQVTSDPHSPVKYRTNGVVVHMPSFYTAFSVQPGDGMYLPPESRVALW
;
A
#
# COMPACT_ATOMS: atom_id res chain seq x y z
N MET A 1 -51.96 12.15 -24.44
CA MET A 1 -51.39 10.86 -24.15
C MET A 1 -50.03 11.09 -23.50
N LYS A 2 -50.03 11.45 -22.23
CA LYS A 2 -48.87 11.54 -21.34
C LYS A 2 -49.39 11.19 -19.98
N SER A 3 -48.97 10.15 -19.36
CA SER A 3 -49.25 9.66 -18.00
C SER A 3 -49.45 8.14 -18.06
N GLN A 4 -48.35 7.47 -17.71
CA GLN A 4 -48.30 6.14 -17.14
C GLN A 4 -46.86 5.60 -17.23
N TYR A 5 -45.94 6.10 -16.41
CA TYR A 5 -44.68 5.42 -16.03
C TYR A 5 -44.07 6.16 -14.82
N PHE A 6 -44.82 6.21 -13.72
CA PHE A 6 -44.27 6.57 -12.40
C PHE A 6 -45.16 5.91 -11.32
N SER A 7 -44.99 4.63 -11.13
CA SER A 7 -45.52 3.98 -9.92
C SER A 7 -45.14 2.48 -9.87
N LEU A 8 -43.82 2.18 -9.73
CA LEU A 8 -43.35 0.83 -9.43
C LEU A 8 -42.02 0.79 -8.65
N ALA A 9 -41.52 1.94 -8.19
CA ALA A 9 -40.25 2.01 -7.46
C ALA A 9 -40.39 2.31 -5.95
N ALA A 10 -41.60 2.43 -5.40
CA ALA A 10 -41.80 2.86 -4.01
C ALA A 10 -42.28 1.73 -3.07
N THR A 11 -42.43 0.51 -3.53
CA THR A 11 -42.95 -0.59 -2.69
C THR A 11 -41.93 -1.68 -2.32
N ALA A 12 -40.66 -1.54 -2.77
CA ALA A 12 -39.60 -2.51 -2.45
C ALA A 12 -38.74 -2.15 -1.23
N LEU A 13 -38.95 -0.99 -0.60
CA LEU A 13 -38.08 -0.47 0.50
C LEU A 13 -38.67 -0.66 1.91
N LEU A 14 -39.85 -1.28 2.06
CA LEU A 14 -40.46 -1.54 3.39
C LEU A 14 -40.60 -3.03 3.75
N ALA A 15 -40.12 -3.94 2.93
CA ALA A 15 -40.12 -5.38 3.21
C ALA A 15 -38.82 -5.92 3.81
N GLY A 16 -37.78 -5.08 3.98
CA GLY A 16 -36.46 -5.51 4.47
C GLY A 16 -36.27 -5.55 5.99
N ALA A 17 -37.23 -5.09 6.80
CA ALA A 17 -37.03 -4.92 8.23
C ALA A 17 -37.75 -5.94 9.13
N ALA A 18 -38.41 -6.96 8.57
CA ALA A 18 -39.20 -7.91 9.36
C ALA A 18 -38.94 -9.40 9.07
N MET A 19 -37.74 -9.76 8.56
CA MET A 19 -37.32 -11.16 8.38
C MET A 19 -36.08 -11.55 9.19
N ALA A 20 -36.01 -11.18 10.44
CA ALA A 20 -34.95 -11.59 11.36
C ALA A 20 -35.40 -12.68 12.31
N ALA A 21 -36.06 -13.76 11.84
CA ALA A 21 -36.38 -14.93 12.64
C ALA A 21 -36.86 -16.17 11.85
N ALA A 22 -36.36 -16.40 10.64
CA ALA A 22 -36.39 -17.74 10.04
C ALA A 22 -34.97 -18.05 9.62
N GLY A 23 -34.32 -19.04 10.23
CA GLY A 23 -32.94 -19.46 9.93
C GLY A 23 -32.83 -19.91 8.49
N THR A 24 -32.55 -18.95 7.57
CA THR A 24 -32.10 -19.28 6.23
C THR A 24 -30.74 -19.96 6.37
N ALA A 25 -30.60 -21.13 5.75
CA ALA A 25 -29.31 -21.82 5.71
C ALA A 25 -28.23 -20.85 5.24
N PRO A 26 -27.04 -20.80 5.88
CA PRO A 26 -25.99 -19.88 5.52
C PRO A 26 -25.62 -20.07 4.06
N ARG A 27 -25.44 -18.96 3.32
CA ARG A 27 -24.92 -19.01 1.96
C ARG A 27 -23.44 -19.41 2.03
N SER A 28 -22.96 -20.12 1.02
CA SER A 28 -21.55 -20.55 1.01
C SER A 28 -20.54 -19.40 0.93
N GLY A 29 -20.93 -18.24 0.40
CA GLY A 29 -20.03 -17.13 0.05
C GLY A 29 -19.30 -17.34 -1.29
N ILE A 30 -19.11 -18.59 -1.71
CA ILE A 30 -18.38 -18.94 -2.91
C ILE A 30 -19.10 -18.46 -4.17
N GLN A 31 -18.37 -17.80 -5.06
CA GLN A 31 -18.82 -17.35 -6.37
C GLN A 31 -18.65 -18.49 -7.39
N ASN A 32 -19.65 -19.38 -7.48
CA ASN A 32 -19.60 -20.55 -8.34
C ASN A 32 -19.45 -20.21 -9.85
N ALA A 33 -19.90 -19.04 -10.27
CA ALA A 33 -19.80 -18.58 -11.66
C ALA A 33 -18.35 -18.29 -12.09
N ASP A 34 -17.49 -17.96 -11.13
CA ASP A 34 -16.09 -17.59 -11.39
C ASP A 34 -15.18 -18.84 -11.54
N MET A 35 -15.65 -19.98 -11.08
CA MET A 35 -14.88 -21.23 -11.03
C MET A 35 -14.76 -21.91 -12.39
N ASP A 36 -13.58 -22.43 -12.70
CA ASP A 36 -13.35 -23.35 -13.80
C ASP A 36 -13.29 -24.80 -13.29
N LYS A 37 -14.41 -25.49 -13.35
CA LYS A 37 -14.53 -26.88 -12.89
C LYS A 37 -13.88 -27.92 -13.83
N THR A 38 -13.31 -27.49 -14.96
CA THR A 38 -12.52 -28.35 -15.86
C THR A 38 -11.08 -28.50 -15.37
N VAL A 39 -10.61 -27.57 -14.53
CA VAL A 39 -9.32 -27.62 -13.85
C VAL A 39 -9.48 -28.41 -12.54
N ARG A 40 -8.50 -29.24 -12.21
CA ARG A 40 -8.47 -29.96 -10.94
C ARG A 40 -7.85 -29.07 -9.86
N PRO A 41 -8.46 -28.89 -8.68
CA PRO A 41 -7.88 -28.08 -7.60
C PRO A 41 -6.53 -28.64 -7.10
N GLN A 42 -6.26 -29.94 -7.34
CA GLN A 42 -4.98 -30.59 -7.06
C GLN A 42 -3.85 -30.15 -8.00
N ASP A 43 -4.19 -29.58 -9.16
CA ASP A 43 -3.21 -29.15 -10.15
C ASP A 43 -3.02 -27.62 -10.18
N ASP A 44 -4.09 -26.85 -9.95
CA ASP A 44 -4.06 -25.38 -9.85
C ASP A 44 -5.30 -24.88 -9.13
N LEU A 45 -5.19 -24.57 -7.84
CA LEU A 45 -6.31 -24.09 -7.03
C LEU A 45 -6.76 -22.69 -7.46
N PHE A 46 -5.83 -21.82 -7.82
CA PHE A 46 -6.14 -20.47 -8.27
C PHE A 46 -6.98 -20.50 -9.55
N GLN A 47 -6.56 -21.30 -10.52
CA GLN A 47 -7.29 -21.46 -11.77
C GLN A 47 -8.64 -22.18 -11.56
N TYR A 48 -8.71 -23.19 -10.69
CA TYR A 48 -9.96 -23.85 -10.32
C TYR A 48 -10.98 -22.89 -9.74
N ALA A 49 -10.55 -22.04 -8.80
CA ALA A 49 -11.46 -21.12 -8.09
C ALA A 49 -11.88 -19.90 -8.92
N ASN A 50 -11.07 -19.48 -9.90
CA ASN A 50 -11.19 -18.18 -10.57
C ASN A 50 -11.19 -18.27 -12.11
N GLY A 51 -10.96 -19.45 -12.69
CA GLY A 51 -10.57 -19.60 -14.09
C GLY A 51 -11.62 -19.12 -15.10
N THR A 52 -12.91 -19.30 -14.84
CA THR A 52 -13.98 -18.77 -15.70
C THR A 52 -13.93 -17.25 -15.73
N TRP A 53 -13.84 -16.61 -14.57
CA TRP A 53 -13.73 -15.14 -14.50
C TRP A 53 -12.44 -14.63 -15.16
N LEU A 54 -11.31 -15.30 -14.90
CA LEU A 54 -10.03 -14.93 -15.52
C LEU A 54 -10.07 -14.96 -17.05
N LYS A 55 -10.83 -15.90 -17.62
CA LYS A 55 -11.02 -16.04 -19.06
C LYS A 55 -12.00 -15.01 -19.62
N ASP A 56 -13.15 -14.85 -18.97
CA ASP A 56 -14.30 -14.17 -19.56
C ASP A 56 -14.34 -12.66 -19.25
N VAL A 57 -13.73 -12.20 -18.16
CA VAL A 57 -13.73 -10.79 -17.76
C VAL A 57 -12.45 -10.09 -18.23
N PRO A 58 -12.48 -9.12 -19.15
CA PRO A 58 -11.29 -8.38 -19.55
C PRO A 58 -10.83 -7.42 -18.47
N ILE A 59 -9.53 -7.07 -18.47
CA ILE A 59 -9.04 -5.93 -17.70
C ILE A 59 -9.61 -4.65 -18.33
N PRO A 60 -10.32 -3.80 -17.57
CA PRO A 60 -10.83 -2.53 -18.11
C PRO A 60 -9.70 -1.66 -18.69
N PRO A 61 -10.00 -0.86 -19.74
CA PRO A 61 -8.97 -0.07 -20.41
C PRO A 61 -8.30 0.97 -19.47
N ASP A 62 -9.00 1.44 -18.44
CA ASP A 62 -8.52 2.43 -17.47
C ASP A 62 -7.75 1.80 -16.28
N ARG A 63 -7.37 0.50 -16.39
CA ARG A 63 -6.70 -0.23 -15.33
C ARG A 63 -5.50 -1.02 -15.83
N SER A 64 -4.51 -1.16 -14.96
CA SER A 64 -3.34 -2.04 -15.11
C SER A 64 -3.58 -3.44 -14.56
N SER A 65 -4.48 -3.56 -13.59
CA SER A 65 -4.90 -4.81 -12.96
C SER A 65 -6.42 -4.81 -12.72
N TYR A 66 -7.01 -5.99 -12.60
CA TYR A 66 -8.42 -6.13 -12.28
C TYR A 66 -8.66 -7.41 -11.48
N GLY A 67 -9.44 -7.29 -10.41
CA GLY A 67 -9.73 -8.38 -9.49
C GLY A 67 -10.60 -7.91 -8.33
N VAL A 68 -10.61 -8.65 -7.24
CA VAL A 68 -11.47 -8.40 -6.08
C VAL A 68 -11.20 -7.01 -5.46
N ASP A 69 -9.93 -6.63 -5.28
CA ASP A 69 -9.57 -5.33 -4.69
C ASP A 69 -9.99 -4.16 -5.59
N ALA A 70 -9.84 -4.33 -6.92
CA ALA A 70 -10.30 -3.33 -7.89
C ALA A 70 -11.83 -3.16 -7.88
N LEU A 71 -12.58 -4.27 -7.75
CA LEU A 71 -14.05 -4.25 -7.63
C LEU A 71 -14.49 -3.55 -6.35
N MET A 72 -13.87 -3.86 -5.22
CA MET A 72 -14.14 -3.21 -3.93
C MET A 72 -13.77 -1.73 -3.95
N THR A 73 -12.62 -1.38 -4.56
CA THR A 73 -12.19 0.01 -4.73
C THR A 73 -13.17 0.81 -5.59
N GLU A 74 -13.68 0.25 -6.70
CA GLU A 74 -14.72 0.90 -7.53
C GLU A 74 -15.99 1.15 -6.72
N GLN A 75 -16.43 0.18 -5.94
CA GLN A 75 -17.58 0.33 -5.05
C GLN A 75 -17.33 1.43 -4.02
N SER A 76 -16.18 1.41 -3.35
CA SER A 76 -15.81 2.44 -2.36
C SER A 76 -15.76 3.84 -2.98
N LEU A 77 -15.13 4.00 -4.16
CA LEU A 77 -15.09 5.28 -4.88
C LEU A 77 -16.49 5.79 -5.27
N SER A 78 -17.37 4.90 -5.75
CA SER A 78 -18.75 5.26 -6.07
C SER A 78 -19.52 5.72 -4.83
N GLN A 79 -19.38 4.99 -3.73
CA GLN A 79 -19.99 5.34 -2.43
C GLN A 79 -19.48 6.67 -1.90
N GLN A 80 -18.16 6.91 -1.97
CA GLN A 80 -17.55 8.17 -1.57
C GLN A 80 -18.03 9.33 -2.45
N ARG A 81 -18.10 9.13 -3.78
CA ARG A 81 -18.62 10.14 -4.69
C ARG A 81 -20.02 10.60 -4.31
N ASP A 82 -20.94 9.65 -4.05
CA ASP A 82 -22.32 9.99 -3.65
C ASP A 82 -22.35 10.85 -2.37
N LEU A 83 -21.46 10.57 -1.41
CA LEU A 83 -21.33 11.35 -0.18
C LEU A 83 -20.74 12.75 -0.43
N ILE A 84 -19.71 12.83 -1.28
CA ILE A 84 -19.06 14.09 -1.65
C ILE A 84 -20.05 15.02 -2.38
N GLU A 85 -20.83 14.48 -3.32
CA GLU A 85 -21.83 15.24 -4.07
C GLU A 85 -22.98 15.70 -3.12
N ALA A 86 -23.41 14.85 -2.20
CA ALA A 86 -24.40 15.24 -1.19
C ALA A 86 -23.89 16.30 -0.21
N ALA A 87 -22.57 16.38 0.03
CA ALA A 87 -21.95 17.36 0.91
C ALA A 87 -22.05 18.81 0.39
N GLN A 88 -22.36 19.03 -0.90
CA GLN A 88 -22.47 20.36 -1.51
C GLN A 88 -23.55 21.25 -0.87
N ILE A 89 -24.60 20.65 -0.35
CA ILE A 89 -25.71 21.38 0.29
C ILE A 89 -25.62 21.42 1.80
N SER A 90 -24.52 20.89 2.38
CA SER A 90 -24.32 20.86 3.82
C SER A 90 -24.11 22.27 4.38
N THR A 91 -24.66 22.53 5.54
CA THR A 91 -24.39 23.75 6.33
C THR A 91 -23.19 23.61 7.26
N ASP A 92 -22.69 22.39 7.44
CA ASP A 92 -21.47 22.11 8.20
C ASP A 92 -20.23 22.48 7.38
N PRO A 93 -19.39 23.43 7.83
CA PRO A 93 -18.21 23.86 7.09
C PRO A 93 -17.18 22.75 6.87
N GLU A 94 -17.04 21.80 7.80
CA GLU A 94 -16.10 20.68 7.65
C GLU A 94 -16.56 19.72 6.56
N VAL A 95 -17.85 19.42 6.52
CA VAL A 95 -18.45 18.59 5.45
C VAL A 95 -18.34 19.30 4.09
N ARG A 96 -18.52 20.62 4.05
CA ARG A 96 -18.38 21.39 2.80
C ARG A 96 -16.97 21.37 2.23
N LYS A 97 -15.91 21.31 3.04
CA LYS A 97 -14.53 21.21 2.55
C LYS A 97 -14.35 20.01 1.62
N VAL A 98 -15.05 18.89 1.89
CA VAL A 98 -15.01 17.67 1.07
C VAL A 98 -15.52 17.96 -0.34
N SER A 99 -16.70 18.57 -0.47
CA SER A 99 -17.28 18.92 -1.78
C SER A 99 -16.56 20.07 -2.48
N ASP A 100 -16.07 21.06 -1.74
CA ASP A 100 -15.35 22.20 -2.31
C ASP A 100 -14.01 21.76 -2.93
N LEU A 101 -13.28 20.85 -2.27
CA LEU A 101 -12.05 20.27 -2.82
C LEU A 101 -12.36 19.48 -4.11
N TYR A 102 -13.35 18.60 -4.06
CA TYR A 102 -13.80 17.85 -5.23
C TYR A 102 -14.21 18.76 -6.38
N SER A 103 -15.03 19.78 -6.12
CA SER A 103 -15.49 20.74 -7.10
C SER A 103 -14.33 21.49 -7.75
N SER A 104 -13.30 21.87 -6.97
CA SER A 104 -12.10 22.51 -7.51
C SER A 104 -11.38 21.61 -8.53
N TYR A 105 -11.36 20.28 -8.30
CA TYR A 105 -10.80 19.31 -9.24
C TYR A 105 -11.68 19.13 -10.47
N MET A 106 -13.01 19.07 -10.30
CA MET A 106 -13.97 18.86 -11.39
C MET A 106 -14.08 20.08 -12.32
N ASN A 107 -13.64 21.26 -11.93
CA ASN A 107 -13.69 22.49 -12.72
C ASN A 107 -12.58 22.52 -13.81
N GLU A 108 -12.67 21.60 -14.76
CA GLU A 108 -11.70 21.44 -15.85
C GLU A 108 -11.49 22.72 -16.66
N ALA A 109 -12.60 23.43 -16.98
CA ALA A 109 -12.52 24.67 -17.75
C ALA A 109 -11.67 25.76 -17.07
N ARG A 110 -11.68 25.81 -15.74
CA ARG A 110 -10.81 26.73 -14.99
C ARG A 110 -9.37 26.27 -15.02
N VAL A 111 -9.11 24.96 -14.78
CA VAL A 111 -7.77 24.39 -14.83
C VAL A 111 -7.12 24.66 -16.20
N GLU A 112 -7.85 24.42 -17.30
CA GLU A 112 -7.39 24.73 -18.66
C GLU A 112 -7.00 26.22 -18.82
N ARG A 113 -7.85 27.15 -18.38
CA ARG A 113 -7.57 28.59 -18.50
C ARG A 113 -6.35 29.05 -17.71
N LEU A 114 -6.05 28.38 -16.61
CA LEU A 114 -4.87 28.69 -15.77
C LEU A 114 -3.57 28.21 -16.41
N GLY A 115 -3.59 27.10 -17.17
CA GLY A 115 -2.40 26.52 -17.81
C GLY A 115 -1.31 26.23 -16.76
N THR A 116 -0.10 26.75 -17.00
CA THR A 116 1.07 26.60 -16.11
C THR A 116 1.18 27.68 -15.02
N LYS A 117 0.30 28.71 -15.02
CA LYS A 117 0.38 29.81 -14.06
C LYS A 117 0.42 29.35 -12.58
N PRO A 118 -0.34 28.30 -12.18
CA PRO A 118 -0.28 27.82 -10.81
C PRO A 118 1.11 27.30 -10.36
N LEU A 119 1.99 26.94 -11.29
CA LEU A 119 3.35 26.45 -11.00
C LEU A 119 4.36 27.58 -10.72
N HIS A 120 3.96 28.85 -10.92
CA HIS A 120 4.91 29.97 -10.93
C HIS A 120 5.71 30.06 -9.63
N ALA A 121 5.08 29.83 -8.48
CA ALA A 121 5.75 29.93 -7.18
C ALA A 121 6.85 28.85 -7.04
N GLU A 122 6.56 27.59 -7.35
CA GLU A 122 7.53 26.49 -7.26
C GLU A 122 8.66 26.65 -8.28
N LEU A 123 8.35 27.09 -9.50
CA LEU A 123 9.37 27.35 -10.52
C LEU A 123 10.28 28.52 -10.16
N GLN A 124 9.75 29.53 -9.45
CA GLN A 124 10.56 30.61 -8.86
C GLN A 124 11.48 30.08 -7.77
N MET A 125 11.02 29.18 -6.89
CA MET A 125 11.89 28.54 -5.89
C MET A 125 13.08 27.84 -6.58
N VAL A 126 12.85 27.07 -7.64
CA VAL A 126 13.92 26.43 -8.42
C VAL A 126 14.89 27.47 -9.02
N ALA A 127 14.39 28.61 -9.48
CA ALA A 127 15.22 29.67 -10.07
C ALA A 127 16.15 30.36 -9.04
N THR A 128 15.94 30.16 -7.74
CA THR A 128 16.80 30.75 -6.69
C THR A 128 18.14 30.07 -6.58
N ILE A 129 18.26 28.78 -6.92
CA ILE A 129 19.56 28.08 -6.82
C ILE A 129 20.57 28.61 -7.84
N LYS A 130 21.74 29.03 -7.34
CA LYS A 130 22.85 29.54 -8.11
C LYS A 130 24.15 28.77 -7.85
N HIS A 131 24.24 28.14 -6.69
CA HIS A 131 25.40 27.44 -6.19
C HIS A 131 25.02 26.07 -5.64
N PRO A 132 25.92 25.08 -5.59
CA PRO A 132 25.67 23.78 -4.98
C PRO A 132 25.07 23.85 -3.55
N ALA A 133 25.54 24.81 -2.75
CA ALA A 133 25.06 24.99 -1.37
C ALA A 133 23.57 25.37 -1.28
N ASP A 134 22.97 25.93 -2.33
CA ASP A 134 21.54 26.31 -2.36
C ASP A 134 20.61 25.09 -2.50
N ILE A 135 21.13 23.96 -3.02
CA ILE A 135 20.36 22.77 -3.36
C ILE A 135 19.70 22.17 -2.11
N GLY A 136 20.41 22.15 -0.97
CA GLY A 136 19.88 21.63 0.29
C GLY A 136 18.63 22.37 0.75
N ALA A 137 18.65 23.69 0.72
CA ALA A 137 17.49 24.53 1.07
C ALA A 137 16.29 24.25 0.14
N LEU A 138 16.53 24.16 -1.17
CA LEU A 138 15.47 23.87 -2.13
C LEU A 138 14.86 22.49 -1.91
N MET A 139 15.67 21.45 -1.68
CA MET A 139 15.16 20.10 -1.37
C MET A 139 14.20 20.14 -0.18
N ALA A 140 14.57 20.81 0.91
CA ALA A 140 13.72 20.93 2.09
C ALA A 140 12.43 21.71 1.82
N GLN A 141 12.50 22.80 1.06
CA GLN A 141 11.32 23.60 0.69
C GLN A 141 10.34 22.82 -0.19
N LEU A 142 10.84 22.05 -1.16
CA LEU A 142 10.03 21.21 -2.05
C LEU A 142 9.37 20.05 -1.28
N ASP A 143 10.11 19.40 -0.38
CA ASP A 143 9.60 18.32 0.48
C ASP A 143 8.42 18.79 1.34
N ARG A 144 8.48 20.00 1.89
CA ARG A 144 7.37 20.61 2.68
C ARG A 144 6.06 20.75 1.92
N ILE A 145 6.11 20.87 0.62
CA ILE A 145 4.93 21.02 -0.24
C ILE A 145 4.67 19.75 -1.07
N GLY A 146 5.27 18.61 -0.69
CA GLY A 146 5.05 17.30 -1.27
C GLY A 146 5.58 17.15 -2.71
N ILE A 147 6.67 17.84 -3.05
CA ILE A 147 7.38 17.64 -4.32
C ILE A 147 8.61 16.78 -4.05
N PRO A 148 8.68 15.58 -4.67
CA PRO A 148 9.81 14.68 -4.47
C PRO A 148 11.15 15.31 -4.88
N SER A 149 12.16 15.10 -4.05
CA SER A 149 13.55 15.53 -4.27
C SER A 149 14.49 14.35 -4.05
N PRO A 150 15.82 14.48 -4.25
CA PRO A 150 16.76 13.38 -3.97
C PRO A 150 16.72 12.84 -2.54
N VAL A 151 16.20 13.60 -1.60
CA VAL A 151 16.00 13.17 -0.21
C VAL A 151 14.53 13.33 0.13
N ALA A 152 13.90 12.28 0.67
CA ALA A 152 12.58 12.36 1.28
C ALA A 152 12.70 12.36 2.80
N THR A 153 11.81 13.12 3.48
CA THR A 153 11.80 13.20 4.93
C THR A 153 10.41 12.92 5.49
N PHE A 154 10.35 12.28 6.66
CA PHE A 154 9.10 11.96 7.33
C PHE A 154 9.28 11.91 8.85
N VAL A 155 8.17 11.95 9.58
CA VAL A 155 8.11 11.80 11.02
C VAL A 155 7.45 10.46 11.34
N ARG A 156 8.15 9.62 12.07
CA ARG A 156 7.70 8.28 12.50
C ARG A 156 8.27 7.98 13.89
N PRO A 157 7.73 7.00 14.61
CA PRO A 157 8.35 6.54 15.86
C PRO A 157 9.83 6.21 15.65
N ASP A 158 10.65 6.52 16.64
CA ASP A 158 12.05 6.07 16.69
C ASP A 158 12.08 4.57 16.88
N SER A 159 12.70 3.84 15.95
CA SER A 159 12.67 2.36 16.00
C SER A 159 13.30 1.77 17.26
N LYS A 160 14.18 2.48 17.99
CA LYS A 160 14.74 2.00 19.27
C LYS A 160 14.09 2.65 20.50
N HIS A 161 13.27 3.66 20.30
CA HIS A 161 12.53 4.40 21.33
C HIS A 161 11.10 4.64 20.85
N SER A 162 10.33 3.57 20.66
CA SER A 162 9.02 3.55 19.99
C SER A 162 7.93 4.43 20.64
N ASN A 163 8.20 5.01 21.80
CA ASN A 163 7.35 5.98 22.48
C ASN A 163 7.64 7.45 22.12
N GLN A 164 8.61 7.70 21.23
CA GLN A 164 9.01 9.04 20.79
C GLN A 164 9.04 9.11 19.26
N TYR A 165 8.70 10.26 18.72
CA TYR A 165 8.86 10.51 17.30
C TYR A 165 10.28 10.94 16.95
N ALA A 166 10.76 10.49 15.79
CA ALA A 166 12.01 10.91 15.18
C ALA A 166 11.78 11.52 13.80
N PHE A 167 12.72 12.34 13.35
CA PHE A 167 12.77 12.86 11.98
C PHE A 167 13.65 11.94 11.14
N TRP A 168 13.02 11.30 10.18
CA TRP A 168 13.65 10.32 9.31
C TRP A 168 14.02 10.90 7.96
N MET A 169 15.08 10.38 7.38
CA MET A 169 15.57 10.77 6.07
C MET A 169 15.89 9.51 5.24
N THR A 170 15.46 9.48 3.98
CA THR A 170 15.64 8.34 3.08
C THR A 170 16.00 8.79 1.67
N GLN A 171 16.64 7.87 0.93
CA GLN A 171 16.90 8.04 -0.51
C GLN A 171 15.61 8.22 -1.30
N SER A 172 15.67 9.04 -2.37
CA SER A 172 14.51 9.34 -3.22
C SER A 172 14.99 9.96 -4.55
N GLY A 173 14.06 10.53 -5.34
CA GLY A 173 14.39 11.42 -6.45
C GLY A 173 14.49 10.77 -7.83
N LEU A 174 14.19 9.47 -7.97
CA LEU A 174 14.07 8.83 -9.26
C LEU A 174 12.68 9.10 -9.88
N GLY A 175 12.60 9.14 -11.20
CA GLY A 175 11.36 9.28 -11.94
C GLY A 175 10.80 7.95 -12.43
N LEU A 176 11.60 6.90 -12.54
CA LEU A 176 11.21 5.52 -12.79
C LEU A 176 11.01 4.78 -11.47
N PRO A 177 10.27 3.67 -11.43
CA PRO A 177 9.86 2.99 -10.20
C PRO A 177 11.00 2.51 -9.31
N ASP A 178 12.10 2.03 -9.89
CA ASP A 178 13.25 1.49 -9.15
C ASP A 178 14.57 1.84 -9.85
N ARG A 179 15.67 1.76 -9.08
CA ARG A 179 17.05 1.96 -9.59
C ARG A 179 17.38 1.02 -10.75
N ASP A 180 16.84 -0.17 -10.76
CA ASP A 180 17.15 -1.18 -11.77
C ASP A 180 16.60 -0.83 -13.16
N TYR A 181 15.56 0.00 -13.27
CA TYR A 181 15.13 0.60 -14.53
C TYR A 181 16.22 1.46 -15.20
N TYR A 182 17.15 2.04 -14.41
CA TYR A 182 18.25 2.85 -14.91
C TYR A 182 19.51 2.03 -15.21
N LEU A 183 19.72 0.91 -14.51
CA LEU A 183 21.00 0.22 -14.44
C LEU A 183 21.01 -1.13 -15.17
N SER A 184 19.85 -1.74 -15.35
CA SER A 184 19.74 -3.05 -16.01
C SER A 184 19.97 -2.95 -17.51
N ASP A 185 20.60 -4.00 -18.07
CA ASP A 185 20.76 -4.23 -19.50
C ASP A 185 19.58 -5.02 -20.12
N ASP A 186 18.56 -5.39 -19.31
CA ASP A 186 17.34 -6.00 -19.83
C ASP A 186 16.67 -5.11 -20.87
N ALA A 187 16.29 -5.67 -22.02
CA ALA A 187 15.80 -4.91 -23.16
C ALA A 187 14.47 -4.20 -22.87
N ARG A 188 13.62 -4.75 -22.01
CA ARG A 188 12.32 -4.11 -21.63
C ARG A 188 12.54 -2.96 -20.68
N LEU A 189 13.41 -3.14 -19.66
CA LEU A 189 13.78 -2.04 -18.74
C LEU A 189 14.52 -0.93 -19.50
N ALA A 190 15.39 -1.25 -20.44
CA ALA A 190 16.02 -0.28 -21.35
C ALA A 190 14.98 0.43 -22.23
N GLY A 191 13.94 -0.28 -22.69
CA GLY A 191 12.80 0.28 -23.41
C GLY A 191 12.00 1.30 -22.57
N PHE A 192 11.70 0.98 -21.33
CA PHE A 192 11.05 1.91 -20.40
C PHE A 192 11.88 3.16 -20.16
N ARG A 193 13.20 3.02 -19.97
CA ARG A 193 14.13 4.14 -19.81
C ARG A 193 14.16 5.05 -21.04
N ALA A 194 14.14 4.48 -22.25
CA ALA A 194 14.06 5.27 -23.48
C ALA A 194 12.76 6.06 -23.59
N LYS A 195 11.61 5.42 -23.24
CA LYS A 195 10.30 6.07 -23.19
C LYS A 195 10.22 7.14 -22.09
N TYR A 196 10.86 6.92 -20.97
CA TYR A 196 10.97 7.92 -19.90
C TYR A 196 11.68 9.18 -20.39
N ARG A 197 12.80 9.03 -21.08
CA ARG A 197 13.50 10.17 -21.70
C ARG A 197 12.60 10.95 -22.65
N GLU A 198 11.82 10.26 -23.50
CA GLU A 198 10.85 10.90 -24.41
C GLU A 198 9.79 11.67 -23.62
N HIS A 199 9.24 11.06 -22.56
CA HIS A 199 8.25 11.64 -21.66
C HIS A 199 8.78 12.93 -20.99
N VAL A 200 9.96 12.88 -20.37
CA VAL A 200 10.63 14.06 -19.78
C VAL A 200 10.74 15.20 -20.80
N GLY A 201 11.18 14.87 -22.02
CA GLY A 201 11.30 15.87 -23.10
C GLY A 201 9.98 16.47 -23.53
N LYS A 202 8.89 15.68 -23.58
CA LYS A 202 7.54 16.17 -23.90
C LYS A 202 6.99 17.06 -22.77
N MET A 203 7.13 16.65 -21.51
CA MET A 203 6.70 17.44 -20.36
C MET A 203 7.38 18.80 -20.32
N LEU A 204 8.71 18.85 -20.50
CA LEU A 204 9.47 20.09 -20.55
C LEU A 204 9.07 20.97 -21.75
N ARG A 205 8.73 20.38 -22.90
CA ARG A 205 8.20 21.13 -24.05
C ARG A 205 6.84 21.75 -23.73
N LEU A 206 5.94 21.02 -23.07
CA LEU A 206 4.67 21.56 -22.62
C LEU A 206 4.85 22.71 -21.61
N LEU A 207 5.89 22.67 -20.79
CA LEU A 207 6.26 23.76 -19.88
C LEU A 207 6.83 24.99 -20.61
N GLY A 208 7.24 24.84 -21.89
CA GLY A 208 7.83 25.93 -22.67
C GLY A 208 9.34 26.04 -22.60
N GLU A 209 10.05 24.97 -22.20
CA GLU A 209 11.51 24.96 -22.16
C GLU A 209 12.11 25.06 -23.57
N ALA A 210 13.24 25.79 -23.68
CA ALA A 210 13.86 26.08 -24.99
C ALA A 210 14.60 24.88 -25.60
N ILE A 211 15.17 24.01 -24.79
CA ILE A 211 16.00 22.87 -25.23
C ILE A 211 15.60 21.55 -24.55
N PRO A 212 14.30 21.17 -24.65
CA PRO A 212 13.72 20.08 -23.82
C PRO A 212 14.40 18.72 -24.04
N GLY A 213 14.88 18.44 -25.24
CA GLY A 213 15.59 17.18 -25.54
C GLY A 213 16.93 17.06 -24.83
N LYS A 214 17.74 18.12 -24.84
CA LYS A 214 19.02 18.16 -24.11
C LYS A 214 18.79 18.09 -22.60
N GLN A 215 17.81 18.82 -22.08
CA GLN A 215 17.46 18.80 -20.66
C GLN A 215 17.00 17.41 -20.23
N ALA A 216 16.22 16.69 -21.06
CA ALA A 216 15.81 15.32 -20.79
C ALA A 216 17.01 14.37 -20.71
N ASP A 217 18.00 14.51 -21.61
CA ASP A 217 19.24 13.73 -21.53
C ASP A 217 20.01 13.98 -20.23
N GLU A 218 20.13 15.24 -19.83
CA GLU A 218 20.82 15.65 -18.61
C GLU A 218 20.09 15.16 -17.35
N ILE A 219 18.76 15.20 -17.33
CA ILE A 219 17.93 14.70 -16.22
C ILE A 219 18.09 13.18 -16.07
N VAL A 220 17.94 12.41 -17.16
CA VAL A 220 18.07 10.95 -17.11
C VAL A 220 19.49 10.53 -16.73
N ALA A 221 20.52 11.26 -17.17
CA ALA A 221 21.91 11.01 -16.76
C ALA A 221 22.13 11.29 -15.27
N LEU A 222 21.54 12.36 -14.72
CA LEU A 222 21.58 12.66 -13.29
C LEU A 222 20.85 11.59 -12.47
N GLU A 223 19.63 11.21 -12.88
CA GLU A 223 18.86 10.16 -12.20
C GLU A 223 19.55 8.79 -12.27
N THR A 224 20.23 8.48 -13.40
CA THR A 224 21.09 7.29 -13.50
C THR A 224 22.25 7.34 -12.49
N SER A 225 22.80 8.52 -12.24
CA SER A 225 23.85 8.70 -11.25
C SER A 225 23.32 8.59 -9.82
N LEU A 226 22.10 9.07 -9.56
CA LEU A 226 21.38 8.87 -8.30
C LEU A 226 21.06 7.37 -8.10
N ALA A 227 20.58 6.67 -9.13
CA ALA A 227 20.26 5.24 -9.08
C ALA A 227 21.50 4.40 -8.70
N LYS A 228 22.70 4.75 -9.18
CA LYS A 228 23.95 4.05 -8.86
C LYS A 228 24.31 4.09 -7.38
N ILE A 229 23.98 5.17 -6.69
CA ILE A 229 24.29 5.36 -5.27
C ILE A 229 23.13 4.91 -4.34
N GLN A 230 21.94 4.66 -4.86
CA GLN A 230 20.84 4.15 -4.08
C GLN A 230 21.03 2.67 -3.69
N TRP A 231 20.56 2.31 -2.51
CA TRP A 231 20.45 0.93 -2.08
C TRP A 231 19.35 0.20 -2.89
N THR A 232 19.51 -1.12 -3.02
CA THR A 232 18.45 -1.98 -3.59
C THR A 232 17.27 -2.07 -2.63
N GLN A 233 16.09 -2.42 -3.14
CA GLN A 233 14.90 -2.65 -2.32
C GLN A 233 15.16 -3.70 -1.23
N VAL A 234 15.83 -4.80 -1.56
CA VAL A 234 16.20 -5.85 -0.58
C VAL A 234 17.09 -5.30 0.54
N ALA A 235 18.10 -4.47 0.20
CA ALA A 235 18.99 -3.89 1.21
C ALA A 235 18.25 -2.86 2.09
N ASP A 236 17.30 -2.13 1.53
CA ASP A 236 16.52 -1.11 2.23
C ASP A 236 15.48 -1.71 3.21
N ARG A 237 15.14 -2.98 3.08
CA ARG A 237 14.28 -3.70 4.03
C ARG A 237 14.97 -4.00 5.39
N ASP A 238 16.28 -4.00 5.49
CA ASP A 238 17.01 -4.34 6.71
C ASP A 238 16.87 -3.23 7.75
N ALA A 239 15.98 -3.44 8.72
CA ALA A 239 15.67 -2.46 9.76
C ALA A 239 16.88 -2.06 10.62
N GLN A 240 17.85 -2.97 10.83
CA GLN A 240 19.06 -2.68 11.57
C GLN A 240 20.01 -1.77 10.76
N LYS A 241 20.18 -2.04 9.46
CA LYS A 241 21.03 -1.23 8.59
C LYS A 241 20.45 0.14 8.32
N THR A 242 19.13 0.27 8.28
CA THR A 242 18.45 1.54 8.01
C THR A 242 18.23 2.40 9.25
N TYR A 243 18.67 1.98 10.44
CA TYR A 243 18.62 2.77 11.66
C TYR A 243 19.97 3.42 11.97
N ASN A 244 20.21 4.62 11.46
CA ASN A 244 21.45 5.35 11.66
C ASN A 244 21.19 6.74 12.24
N PRO A 245 21.11 6.88 13.59
CA PRO A 245 20.96 8.19 14.22
C PRO A 245 22.19 9.07 13.98
N GLN A 246 21.96 10.34 13.68
CA GLN A 246 22.99 11.30 13.33
C GLN A 246 22.82 12.61 14.08
N THR A 247 23.92 13.19 14.54
CA THR A 247 23.99 14.58 15.01
C THR A 247 24.20 15.53 13.84
N LEU A 248 23.92 16.83 14.02
CA LEU A 248 24.19 17.85 13.01
C LEU A 248 25.67 17.87 12.58
N ALA A 249 26.60 17.64 13.53
CA ALA A 249 28.01 17.56 13.22
C ALA A 249 28.36 16.39 12.30
N GLN A 250 27.74 15.23 12.54
CA GLN A 250 27.91 14.06 11.69
C GLN A 250 27.31 14.25 10.31
N PHE A 251 26.15 14.91 10.20
CA PHE A 251 25.57 15.28 8.89
C PHE A 251 26.53 16.15 8.06
N LYS A 252 27.15 17.16 8.69
CA LYS A 252 28.14 18.03 8.02
C LYS A 252 29.38 17.27 7.52
N GLN A 253 29.78 16.21 8.23
CA GLN A 253 30.88 15.34 7.79
C GLN A 253 30.43 14.36 6.70
N LEU A 254 29.23 13.85 6.82
CA LEU A 254 28.67 12.83 5.90
C LEU A 254 28.42 13.41 4.50
N ALA A 255 27.85 14.61 4.42
CA ALA A 255 27.46 15.25 3.18
C ALA A 255 27.74 16.77 3.24
N PRO A 256 29.03 17.19 3.07
CA PRO A 256 29.45 18.56 3.28
C PRO A 256 28.93 19.57 2.26
N ALA A 257 28.49 19.12 1.07
CA ALA A 257 27.92 19.99 0.03
C ALA A 257 26.55 20.58 0.44
N ILE A 258 25.91 20.04 1.48
CA ILE A 258 24.59 20.49 1.94
C ILE A 258 24.76 21.33 3.20
N ASP A 259 24.18 22.54 3.22
CA ASP A 259 24.03 23.30 4.46
C ASP A 259 22.90 22.72 5.31
N TRP A 260 23.27 21.79 6.19
CA TRP A 260 22.31 21.06 7.03
C TRP A 260 21.57 21.95 8.04
N GLN A 261 22.16 23.06 8.46
CA GLN A 261 21.46 23.98 9.33
C GLN A 261 20.31 24.66 8.58
N VAL A 262 20.56 25.10 7.36
CA VAL A 262 19.54 25.69 6.48
C VAL A 262 18.52 24.61 6.10
N PHE A 263 18.97 23.40 5.70
CA PHE A 263 18.09 22.30 5.36
C PHE A 263 17.05 22.01 6.46
N PHE A 264 17.50 21.83 7.70
CA PHE A 264 16.58 21.52 8.80
C PHE A 264 15.67 22.70 9.14
N THR A 265 16.15 23.92 9.04
CA THR A 265 15.31 25.13 9.24
C THR A 265 14.21 25.21 8.17
N GLU A 266 14.57 25.03 6.90
CA GLU A 266 13.61 25.00 5.78
C GLU A 266 12.67 23.79 5.83
N SER A 267 13.10 22.66 6.39
CA SER A 267 12.23 21.51 6.68
C SER A 267 11.18 21.80 7.79
N GLY A 268 11.31 22.91 8.51
CA GLY A 268 10.42 23.31 9.59
C GLY A 268 10.85 22.83 10.98
N LEU A 269 12.08 22.32 11.12
CA LEU A 269 12.60 21.93 12.44
C LEU A 269 13.10 23.13 13.23
N THR A 270 12.88 23.08 14.55
CA THR A 270 13.34 24.12 15.50
C THR A 270 14.42 23.55 16.40
N ASN A 271 15.21 24.44 17.03
CA ASN A 271 16.19 24.03 18.05
C ASN A 271 15.53 23.86 19.44
N PRO A 272 15.90 22.83 20.23
CA PRO A 272 16.87 21.76 19.86
C PRO A 272 16.33 20.85 18.76
N LEU A 273 17.22 20.36 17.90
CA LEU A 273 16.83 19.41 16.86
C LEU A 273 16.32 18.09 17.52
N PRO A 274 15.29 17.45 16.94
CA PRO A 274 14.81 16.15 17.39
C PRO A 274 15.83 15.04 17.11
N ALA A 275 15.51 13.79 17.43
CA ALA A 275 16.24 12.64 16.93
C ALA A 275 16.20 12.62 15.39
N LEU A 276 17.38 12.57 14.77
CA LEU A 276 17.55 12.58 13.31
C LEU A 276 18.07 11.20 12.89
N ILE A 277 17.34 10.49 12.03
CA ILE A 277 17.71 9.14 11.60
C ILE A 277 17.85 9.13 10.09
N VAL A 278 18.99 8.63 9.60
CA VAL A 278 19.27 8.43 8.18
C VAL A 278 19.15 6.96 7.85
N ARG A 279 18.33 6.62 6.87
CA ARG A 279 18.20 5.23 6.44
C ARG A 279 19.44 4.75 5.67
N GLN A 280 19.95 5.55 4.73
CA GLN A 280 21.06 5.18 3.86
C GLN A 280 22.21 6.24 3.94
N PRO A 281 23.12 6.13 4.92
CA PRO A 281 24.22 7.11 5.05
C PRO A 281 25.14 7.20 3.82
N ASP A 282 25.42 6.07 3.17
CA ASP A 282 26.26 6.04 1.97
C ASP A 282 25.64 6.76 0.79
N TYR A 283 24.30 6.70 0.67
CA TYR A 283 23.57 7.48 -0.32
C TYR A 283 23.78 8.99 -0.12
N LEU A 284 23.65 9.50 1.12
CA LEU A 284 23.88 10.92 1.39
C LEU A 284 25.30 11.36 1.05
N ARG A 285 26.31 10.51 1.30
CA ARG A 285 27.70 10.78 0.91
C ARG A 285 27.84 10.87 -0.60
N GLY A 286 27.24 9.94 -1.34
CA GLY A 286 27.21 9.94 -2.79
C GLY A 286 26.46 11.14 -3.36
N LEU A 287 25.32 11.50 -2.77
CA LEU A 287 24.53 12.67 -3.15
C LEU A 287 25.33 13.97 -2.99
N SER A 288 26.09 14.11 -1.87
CA SER A 288 26.97 15.26 -1.67
C SER A 288 27.99 15.42 -2.80
N ALA A 289 28.63 14.33 -3.23
CA ALA A 289 29.55 14.33 -4.35
C ALA A 289 28.87 14.68 -5.69
N LEU A 290 27.65 14.20 -5.92
CA LEU A 290 26.85 14.54 -7.10
C LEU A 290 26.46 16.03 -7.12
N ILE A 291 26.10 16.59 -5.97
CA ILE A 291 25.79 18.03 -5.84
C ILE A 291 26.97 18.90 -6.26
N GLU A 292 28.19 18.54 -5.86
CA GLU A 292 29.42 19.29 -6.20
C GLU A 292 29.82 19.12 -7.68
N SER A 293 29.67 17.92 -8.23
CA SER A 293 30.16 17.59 -9.56
C SER A 293 29.19 17.88 -10.71
N THR A 294 27.88 18.00 -10.42
CA THR A 294 26.87 18.22 -11.45
C THR A 294 26.62 19.70 -11.68
N PRO A 295 26.57 20.18 -12.95
CA PRO A 295 26.30 21.59 -13.25
C PRO A 295 24.97 22.07 -12.64
N ILE A 296 24.95 23.29 -12.12
CA ILE A 296 23.74 23.90 -11.53
C ILE A 296 22.55 23.92 -12.51
N ALA A 297 22.82 24.17 -13.81
CA ALA A 297 21.79 24.15 -14.83
C ALA A 297 21.09 22.79 -14.95
N THR A 298 21.84 21.69 -14.76
CA THR A 298 21.25 20.33 -14.74
C THR A 298 20.36 20.14 -13.53
N TRP A 299 20.77 20.58 -12.33
CA TRP A 299 19.93 20.55 -11.14
C TRP A 299 18.68 21.42 -11.29
N GLN A 300 18.78 22.60 -11.89
CA GLN A 300 17.62 23.44 -12.18
C GLN A 300 16.66 22.73 -13.13
N SER A 301 17.15 22.10 -14.20
CA SER A 301 16.31 21.32 -15.12
C SER A 301 15.63 20.15 -14.42
N TYR A 302 16.38 19.41 -13.60
CA TYR A 302 15.86 18.30 -12.80
C TYR A 302 14.73 18.76 -11.85
N PHE A 303 14.94 19.78 -11.03
CA PHE A 303 13.93 20.26 -10.09
C PHE A 303 12.71 20.87 -10.80
N ARG A 304 12.90 21.55 -11.92
CA ARG A 304 11.77 22.03 -12.75
C ARG A 304 10.92 20.87 -13.25
N TYR A 305 11.56 19.79 -13.70
CA TYR A 305 10.85 18.57 -14.08
C TYR A 305 10.16 17.91 -12.88
N ARG A 306 10.80 17.83 -11.71
CA ARG A 306 10.17 17.25 -10.49
C ARG A 306 8.95 18.05 -10.05
N VAL A 307 9.01 19.38 -10.09
CA VAL A 307 7.85 20.25 -9.87
C VAL A 307 6.74 19.91 -10.85
N LEU A 308 7.06 19.87 -12.14
CA LEU A 308 6.09 19.61 -13.21
C LEU A 308 5.45 18.23 -13.09
N SER A 309 6.23 17.18 -12.95
CA SER A 309 5.76 15.79 -12.81
C SER A 309 4.84 15.62 -11.59
N SER A 310 5.24 16.16 -10.43
CA SER A 310 4.41 16.10 -9.21
C SER A 310 3.08 16.84 -9.34
N ARG A 311 3.01 17.87 -10.17
CA ARG A 311 1.80 18.70 -10.34
C ARG A 311 0.98 18.38 -11.59
N ALA A 312 1.52 17.60 -12.52
CA ALA A 312 0.87 17.25 -13.79
C ALA A 312 -0.59 16.79 -13.66
N PRO A 313 -0.98 15.95 -12.68
CA PRO A 313 -2.36 15.52 -12.49
C PRO A 313 -3.36 16.65 -12.18
N PHE A 314 -2.87 17.85 -11.81
CA PHE A 314 -3.66 19.01 -11.40
C PHE A 314 -3.62 20.16 -12.42
N LEU A 315 -2.98 19.95 -13.58
CA LEU A 315 -2.78 20.95 -14.62
C LEU A 315 -3.75 20.74 -15.79
N ALA A 316 -3.56 21.53 -16.86
CA ALA A 316 -4.30 21.42 -18.10
C ALA A 316 -4.18 20.02 -18.72
N ARG A 317 -5.18 19.66 -19.54
CA ARG A 317 -5.36 18.31 -20.11
C ARG A 317 -4.10 17.76 -20.75
N ALA A 318 -3.34 18.57 -21.48
CA ALA A 318 -2.12 18.12 -22.15
C ALA A 318 -1.08 17.53 -21.19
N PHE A 319 -0.96 18.09 -19.99
CA PHE A 319 -0.05 17.55 -18.94
C PHE A 319 -0.61 16.27 -18.33
N VAL A 320 -1.91 16.22 -18.05
CA VAL A 320 -2.58 15.03 -17.51
C VAL A 320 -2.49 13.86 -18.48
N GLU A 321 -2.70 14.11 -19.78
CA GLU A 321 -2.62 13.08 -20.81
C GLU A 321 -1.20 12.54 -21.01
N GLU A 322 -0.18 13.41 -21.00
CA GLU A 322 1.21 12.96 -21.12
C GLU A 322 1.69 12.23 -19.85
N ASP A 323 1.30 12.70 -18.66
CA ASP A 323 1.57 12.02 -17.38
C ASP A 323 0.94 10.62 -17.37
N PHE A 324 -0.32 10.52 -17.74
CA PHE A 324 -1.02 9.23 -17.87
C PHE A 324 -0.34 8.33 -18.92
N ALA A 325 -0.06 8.86 -20.11
CA ALA A 325 0.49 8.07 -21.22
C ALA A 325 1.81 7.38 -20.84
N PHE A 326 2.60 7.99 -19.99
CA PHE A 326 3.83 7.38 -19.51
C PHE A 326 3.61 6.54 -18.24
N ASN A 327 3.15 7.15 -17.15
CA ASN A 327 3.13 6.51 -15.82
C ASN A 327 2.15 5.34 -15.75
N GLN A 328 0.97 5.46 -16.36
CA GLN A 328 -0.02 4.37 -16.36
C GLN A 328 -0.04 3.61 -17.69
N GLY A 329 0.21 4.30 -18.81
CA GLY A 329 0.23 3.67 -20.13
C GLY A 329 1.47 2.83 -20.37
N VAL A 330 2.66 3.46 -20.36
CA VAL A 330 3.93 2.77 -20.68
C VAL A 330 4.36 1.86 -19.53
N LEU A 331 4.35 2.34 -18.29
CA LEU A 331 4.88 1.57 -17.16
C LEU A 331 3.92 0.48 -16.67
N GLN A 332 2.59 0.67 -16.79
CA GLN A 332 1.60 -0.24 -16.22
C GLN A 332 0.63 -0.85 -17.24
N GLY A 333 0.72 -0.45 -18.51
CA GLY A 333 -0.08 -1.02 -19.61
C GLY A 333 -1.53 -0.53 -19.67
N ALA A 334 -1.97 0.45 -18.88
CA ALA A 334 -3.31 1.01 -18.97
C ALA A 334 -3.52 1.74 -20.31
N GLN A 335 -4.72 1.64 -20.89
CA GLN A 335 -5.00 2.10 -22.24
C GLN A 335 -5.70 3.47 -22.29
N GLN A 336 -6.39 3.87 -21.21
CA GLN A 336 -7.04 5.16 -21.06
C GLN A 336 -7.03 5.61 -19.60
N PRO A 337 -7.08 6.94 -19.33
CA PRO A 337 -7.12 7.42 -17.96
C PRO A 337 -8.45 7.06 -17.27
N PRO A 338 -8.45 6.83 -15.96
CA PRO A 338 -9.69 6.72 -15.19
C PRO A 338 -10.54 7.99 -15.34
N ASP A 339 -11.85 7.81 -15.23
CA ASP A 339 -12.81 8.93 -15.25
C ASP A 339 -12.39 10.04 -14.28
N ARG A 340 -12.63 11.29 -14.64
CA ARG A 340 -12.24 12.45 -13.83
C ARG A 340 -12.83 12.41 -12.42
N TRP A 341 -14.07 11.95 -12.28
CA TRP A 341 -14.72 11.84 -10.97
C TRP A 341 -14.00 10.84 -10.04
N LYS A 342 -13.47 9.72 -10.56
CA LYS A 342 -12.68 8.76 -9.79
C LYS A 342 -11.41 9.42 -9.23
N ARG A 343 -10.67 10.11 -10.09
CA ARG A 343 -9.46 10.86 -9.72
C ARG A 343 -9.76 11.98 -8.71
N GLY A 344 -10.90 12.66 -8.87
CA GLY A 344 -11.36 13.70 -7.94
C GLY A 344 -11.71 13.13 -6.56
N THR A 345 -12.39 11.98 -6.51
CA THR A 345 -12.71 11.26 -5.27
C THR A 345 -11.43 10.79 -4.57
N GLN A 346 -10.50 10.19 -5.31
CA GLN A 346 -9.19 9.79 -4.78
C GLN A 346 -8.37 10.98 -4.24
N LEU A 347 -8.48 12.15 -4.87
CA LEU A 347 -7.82 13.36 -4.36
C LEU A 347 -8.39 13.78 -3.01
N VAL A 348 -9.72 13.77 -2.85
CA VAL A 348 -10.37 14.08 -1.58
C VAL A 348 -9.92 13.11 -0.50
N ASP A 349 -9.95 11.80 -0.78
CA ASP A 349 -9.53 10.77 0.16
C ASP A 349 -8.06 10.96 0.59
N ARG A 350 -7.16 11.20 -0.36
CA ARG A 350 -5.73 11.41 -0.07
C ARG A 350 -5.44 12.66 0.76
N LEU A 351 -6.16 13.76 0.55
CA LEU A 351 -5.82 15.06 1.17
C LEU A 351 -6.59 15.35 2.46
N ILE A 352 -7.86 14.91 2.53
CA ILE A 352 -8.75 15.13 3.69
C ILE A 352 -9.62 13.89 3.96
N GLY A 353 -9.03 12.71 3.80
CA GLY A 353 -9.75 11.44 3.78
C GLY A 353 -10.46 11.07 5.08
N GLU A 354 -10.00 11.56 6.24
CA GLU A 354 -10.75 11.32 7.47
C GLU A 354 -12.06 12.14 7.54
N ALA A 355 -12.12 13.31 6.89
CA ALA A 355 -13.39 14.05 6.80
C ALA A 355 -14.42 13.31 5.92
N SER A 356 -13.98 12.77 4.77
CA SER A 356 -14.86 11.92 3.92
C SER A 356 -15.12 10.56 4.56
N GLY A 357 -14.14 9.98 5.24
CA GLY A 357 -14.24 8.69 5.94
C GLY A 357 -15.28 8.68 7.05
N LYS A 358 -15.40 9.78 7.78
CA LYS A 358 -16.47 9.96 8.79
C LYS A 358 -17.88 9.83 8.17
N LEU A 359 -18.08 10.42 7.00
CA LEU A 359 -19.34 10.30 6.26
C LEU A 359 -19.55 8.87 5.74
N TYR A 360 -18.48 8.25 5.23
CA TYR A 360 -18.49 6.89 4.71
C TYR A 360 -18.93 5.88 5.77
N VAL A 361 -18.31 5.90 6.92
CA VAL A 361 -18.58 4.97 8.02
C VAL A 361 -20.00 5.12 8.52
N ALA A 362 -20.50 6.35 8.68
CA ALA A 362 -21.85 6.61 9.16
C ALA A 362 -22.93 5.95 8.28
N LYS A 363 -22.63 5.77 6.97
CA LYS A 363 -23.60 5.19 6.01
C LYS A 363 -23.33 3.72 5.69
N TYR A 364 -22.07 3.30 5.58
CA TYR A 364 -21.71 2.03 4.97
C TYR A 364 -21.05 1.01 5.92
N PHE A 365 -20.75 1.38 7.17
CA PHE A 365 -20.11 0.46 8.11
C PHE A 365 -20.88 0.36 9.43
N PRO A 366 -21.93 -0.51 9.51
CA PRO A 366 -22.75 -0.62 10.70
C PRO A 366 -21.99 -1.26 11.87
N PRO A 367 -22.29 -0.88 13.13
CA PRO A 367 -21.65 -1.40 14.35
C PRO A 367 -21.69 -2.94 14.47
N ALA A 368 -22.73 -3.58 13.93
CA ALA A 368 -22.84 -5.05 13.92
C ALA A 368 -21.73 -5.73 13.12
N THR A 369 -21.31 -5.13 11.98
CA THR A 369 -20.18 -5.62 11.18
C THR A 369 -18.87 -5.50 11.98
N LYS A 370 -18.61 -4.33 12.59
CA LYS A 370 -17.44 -4.13 13.46
C LYS A 370 -17.37 -5.20 14.56
N ALA A 371 -18.47 -5.45 15.27
CA ALA A 371 -18.53 -6.44 16.33
C ALA A 371 -18.24 -7.88 15.86
N ARG A 372 -18.67 -8.23 14.64
CA ARG A 372 -18.41 -9.56 14.07
C ARG A 372 -16.95 -9.74 13.65
N ILE A 373 -16.35 -8.72 13.04
CA ILE A 373 -14.92 -8.71 12.72
C ILE A 373 -14.07 -8.77 13.99
N ASP A 374 -14.43 -8.00 15.02
CA ASP A 374 -13.73 -8.00 16.31
C ASP A 374 -13.76 -9.41 16.96
N ALA A 375 -14.85 -10.14 16.85
CA ALA A 375 -14.92 -11.54 17.29
C ALA A 375 -13.99 -12.45 16.46
N LEU A 376 -13.90 -12.23 15.15
CA LEU A 376 -13.01 -12.97 14.25
C LEU A 376 -11.55 -12.72 14.63
N VAL A 377 -11.13 -11.45 14.82
CA VAL A 377 -9.79 -11.09 15.26
C VAL A 377 -9.42 -11.76 16.59
N ARG A 378 -10.30 -11.73 17.59
CA ARG A 378 -10.05 -12.43 18.87
C ARG A 378 -9.83 -13.93 18.71
N ASN A 379 -10.58 -14.57 17.82
CA ASN A 379 -10.41 -16.00 17.56
C ASN A 379 -9.05 -16.28 16.90
N LEU A 380 -8.60 -15.44 15.96
CA LEU A 380 -7.30 -15.57 15.33
C LEU A 380 -6.15 -15.34 16.33
N LEU A 381 -6.22 -14.29 17.15
CA LEU A 381 -5.22 -14.04 18.19
C LEU A 381 -5.12 -15.22 19.17
N SER A 382 -6.26 -15.82 19.57
CA SER A 382 -6.28 -16.99 20.42
C SER A 382 -5.66 -18.23 19.77
N ALA A 383 -5.96 -18.46 18.47
CA ALA A 383 -5.37 -19.53 17.68
C ALA A 383 -3.86 -19.35 17.51
N TYR A 384 -3.42 -18.12 17.26
CA TYR A 384 -2.01 -17.77 17.14
C TYR A 384 -1.26 -18.02 18.45
N ALA A 385 -1.83 -17.57 19.58
CA ALA A 385 -1.26 -17.81 20.91
C ALA A 385 -1.09 -19.32 21.20
N SER A 386 -2.12 -20.11 20.87
CA SER A 386 -2.06 -21.57 21.01
C SER A 386 -0.99 -22.18 20.12
N SER A 387 -0.89 -21.72 18.86
CA SER A 387 0.09 -22.23 17.90
C SER A 387 1.52 -21.96 18.35
N ILE A 388 1.86 -20.73 18.74
CA ILE A 388 3.18 -20.37 19.29
C ILE A 388 3.54 -21.29 20.46
N GLY A 389 2.58 -21.53 21.38
CA GLY A 389 2.80 -22.42 22.53
C GLY A 389 3.21 -23.83 22.15
N GLN A 390 2.73 -24.35 21.03
CA GLN A 390 2.94 -25.72 20.56
C GLN A 390 4.17 -25.91 19.66
N LEU A 391 4.81 -24.83 19.17
CA LEU A 391 5.98 -24.91 18.30
C LEU A 391 7.10 -25.74 18.93
N GLN A 392 7.61 -26.72 18.21
CA GLN A 392 8.69 -27.57 18.70
C GLN A 392 10.09 -27.00 18.41
N TRP A 393 10.21 -26.15 17.39
CA TRP A 393 11.50 -25.62 16.96
C TRP A 393 11.96 -24.40 17.76
N MET A 394 11.03 -23.72 18.45
CA MET A 394 11.27 -22.48 19.20
C MET A 394 11.48 -22.76 20.68
N SER A 395 12.47 -22.13 21.29
CA SER A 395 12.77 -22.22 22.72
C SER A 395 11.69 -21.58 23.58
N ALA A 396 11.66 -21.93 24.88
CA ALA A 396 10.71 -21.34 25.84
C ALA A 396 10.91 -19.81 25.98
N ALA A 397 12.16 -19.33 25.88
CA ALA A 397 12.48 -17.91 25.99
C ALA A 397 11.89 -17.13 24.82
N THR A 398 12.15 -17.54 23.58
CA THR A 398 11.61 -16.90 22.36
C THR A 398 10.10 -16.99 22.34
N LYS A 399 9.49 -18.11 22.73
CA LYS A 399 8.02 -18.23 22.85
C LYS A 399 7.42 -17.20 23.82
N ALA A 400 8.08 -16.96 24.96
CA ALA A 400 7.60 -15.99 25.94
C ALA A 400 7.56 -14.57 25.39
N GLU A 401 8.59 -14.16 24.65
CA GLU A 401 8.65 -12.87 23.96
C GLU A 401 7.58 -12.77 22.86
N ALA A 402 7.44 -13.81 22.00
CA ALA A 402 6.42 -13.88 20.97
C ALA A 402 4.99 -13.77 21.55
N GLN A 403 4.73 -14.49 22.65
CA GLN A 403 3.45 -14.40 23.37
C GLN A 403 3.23 -13.00 23.98
N ALA A 404 4.28 -12.35 24.49
CA ALA A 404 4.17 -10.99 25.02
C ALA A 404 3.83 -10.00 23.90
N LYS A 405 4.47 -10.14 22.73
CA LYS A 405 4.20 -9.32 21.55
C LYS A 405 2.77 -9.50 21.07
N LEU A 406 2.29 -10.73 20.93
CA LEU A 406 0.93 -11.03 20.50
C LEU A 406 -0.13 -10.43 21.46
N ARG A 407 0.11 -10.47 22.78
CA ARG A 407 -0.82 -9.89 23.77
C ARG A 407 -0.89 -8.37 23.70
N LYS A 408 0.14 -7.70 23.19
CA LYS A 408 0.22 -6.24 23.10
C LYS A 408 -0.14 -5.69 21.73
N ILE A 409 -0.47 -6.55 20.76
CA ILE A 409 -0.95 -6.08 19.45
C ILE A 409 -2.13 -5.12 19.66
N ASN A 410 -1.98 -3.90 19.17
CA ASN A 410 -3.07 -2.94 19.08
C ASN A 410 -3.94 -3.26 17.86
N VAL A 411 -5.25 -3.44 18.05
CA VAL A 411 -6.18 -3.84 16.99
C VAL A 411 -7.09 -2.68 16.65
N LYS A 412 -7.07 -2.26 15.39
CA LYS A 412 -7.88 -1.18 14.85
C LYS A 412 -8.82 -1.69 13.77
N ILE A 413 -10.13 -1.53 13.94
CA ILE A 413 -11.16 -2.08 13.04
C ILE A 413 -12.11 -0.98 12.58
N GLY A 414 -12.20 -0.80 11.27
CA GLY A 414 -13.19 0.02 10.57
C GLY A 414 -12.79 1.49 10.46
N TYR A 415 -12.58 2.16 11.58
CA TYR A 415 -12.35 3.61 11.61
C TYR A 415 -11.74 4.06 12.95
N PRO A 416 -11.06 5.24 12.98
CA PRO A 416 -10.46 5.78 14.19
C PRO A 416 -11.51 6.26 15.20
N ASP A 417 -11.22 6.11 16.49
CA ASP A 417 -12.09 6.62 17.58
C ASP A 417 -12.10 8.17 17.61
N HIS A 418 -11.02 8.80 17.15
CA HIS A 418 -10.87 10.25 17.08
C HIS A 418 -10.53 10.65 15.65
N TRP A 419 -11.41 11.43 15.03
CA TRP A 419 -11.22 11.93 13.67
C TRP A 419 -10.29 13.13 13.65
N ARG A 420 -9.47 13.24 12.59
CA ARG A 420 -8.58 14.39 12.37
C ARG A 420 -9.37 15.68 12.23
N ASP A 421 -8.94 16.72 12.94
CA ASP A 421 -9.51 18.06 12.85
C ASP A 421 -8.88 18.83 11.69
N TYR A 422 -9.69 19.17 10.69
CA TYR A 422 -9.32 20.01 9.56
C TYR A 422 -9.72 21.48 9.72
N GLY A 423 -10.13 21.94 10.92
CA GLY A 423 -10.59 23.31 11.18
C GLY A 423 -9.62 24.38 10.70
N LYS A 424 -8.30 24.13 10.82
CA LYS A 424 -7.24 25.06 10.37
C LYS A 424 -6.92 24.98 8.87
N LEU A 425 -7.43 23.97 8.15
CA LEU A 425 -7.21 23.82 6.73
C LEU A 425 -8.22 24.64 5.92
N THR A 426 -7.74 25.55 5.09
CA THR A 426 -8.59 26.34 4.18
C THR A 426 -8.68 25.65 2.83
N ILE A 427 -9.90 25.32 2.38
CA ILE A 427 -10.22 24.84 1.04
C ILE A 427 -10.95 25.97 0.30
N VAL A 428 -10.49 26.27 -0.92
CA VAL A 428 -11.05 27.30 -1.79
C VAL A 428 -11.64 26.62 -3.05
N PRO A 429 -12.94 26.75 -3.33
CA PRO A 429 -13.62 25.99 -4.40
C PRO A 429 -13.00 26.11 -5.79
N ASP A 430 -12.33 27.23 -6.09
CA ASP A 430 -11.77 27.53 -7.40
C ASP A 430 -10.24 27.51 -7.48
N ASP A 431 -9.55 26.94 -6.49
CA ASP A 431 -8.08 26.97 -6.38
C ASP A 431 -7.52 25.57 -6.17
N LEU A 432 -7.61 24.71 -7.19
CA LEU A 432 -7.20 23.30 -7.10
C LEU A 432 -5.76 23.13 -6.61
N LEU A 433 -4.77 23.71 -7.29
CA LEU A 433 -3.37 23.53 -6.91
C LEU A 433 -3.03 24.20 -5.57
N GLY A 434 -3.68 25.34 -5.27
CA GLY A 434 -3.57 25.97 -3.96
C GLY A 434 -4.14 25.08 -2.84
N ASN A 435 -5.26 24.38 -3.08
CA ASN A 435 -5.82 23.40 -2.14
C ASN A 435 -4.86 22.24 -1.89
N VAL A 436 -4.27 21.68 -2.95
CA VAL A 436 -3.26 20.60 -2.84
C VAL A 436 -2.08 21.06 -1.97
N ARG A 437 -1.52 22.24 -2.23
CA ARG A 437 -0.41 22.79 -1.42
C ARG A 437 -0.79 22.98 0.04
N ARG A 438 -1.94 23.63 0.30
CA ARG A 438 -2.41 23.89 1.67
C ARG A 438 -2.65 22.59 2.44
N ALA A 439 -3.22 21.58 1.81
CA ALA A 439 -3.46 20.30 2.44
C ALA A 439 -2.15 19.55 2.72
N GLN A 440 -1.20 19.52 1.77
CA GLN A 440 0.13 18.94 1.98
C GLN A 440 0.92 19.66 3.08
N GLN A 441 0.87 20.98 3.09
CA GLN A 441 1.54 21.78 4.12
C GLN A 441 0.86 21.62 5.50
N PHE A 442 -0.47 21.53 5.54
CA PHE A 442 -1.22 21.24 6.75
C PHE A 442 -0.79 19.92 7.36
N GLU A 443 -0.74 18.86 6.55
CA GLU A 443 -0.33 17.53 7.00
C GLU A 443 1.15 17.52 7.44
N ARG A 444 2.02 18.16 6.67
CA ARG A 444 3.43 18.31 7.05
C ARG A 444 3.62 19.02 8.38
N ASN A 445 2.91 20.14 8.59
CA ASN A 445 2.98 20.87 9.85
C ASN A 445 2.42 20.07 11.02
N ARG A 446 1.36 19.27 10.77
CA ARG A 446 0.78 18.37 11.77
C ARG A 446 1.80 17.32 12.22
N THR A 447 2.42 16.61 11.29
CA THR A 447 3.41 15.57 11.61
C THR A 447 4.66 16.15 12.27
N LEU A 448 5.14 17.31 11.83
CA LEU A 448 6.26 18.01 12.50
C LEU A 448 5.91 18.43 13.94
N SER A 449 4.65 18.78 14.22
CA SER A 449 4.22 19.17 15.57
C SER A 449 4.22 17.98 16.57
N GLN A 450 4.30 16.76 16.09
CA GLN A 450 4.42 15.56 16.93
C GLN A 450 5.84 15.35 17.48
N LEU A 451 6.86 15.92 16.83
CA LEU A 451 8.25 15.79 17.26
C LEU A 451 8.43 16.34 18.68
N GLY A 452 9.10 15.55 19.53
CA GLY A 452 9.29 15.85 20.96
C GLY A 452 8.09 15.48 21.84
N GLY A 453 6.98 15.02 21.28
CA GLY A 453 5.82 14.48 21.99
C GLY A 453 5.83 12.95 22.05
N PRO A 454 4.92 12.38 22.86
CA PRO A 454 4.70 10.94 22.89
C PRO A 454 4.04 10.47 21.58
N VAL A 455 4.31 9.21 21.19
CA VAL A 455 3.67 8.60 20.01
C VAL A 455 2.17 8.41 20.26
N ASP A 456 1.37 8.96 19.36
CA ASP A 456 -0.08 8.78 19.36
C ASP A 456 -0.46 7.46 18.69
N ARG A 457 -0.74 6.44 19.48
CA ARG A 457 -1.13 5.10 19.00
C ARG A 457 -2.59 5.03 18.53
N SER A 458 -3.35 6.13 18.57
CA SER A 458 -4.72 6.19 18.03
C SER A 458 -4.75 6.58 16.55
N GLU A 459 -3.68 7.15 15.99
CA GLU A 459 -3.60 7.57 14.58
C GLU A 459 -3.64 6.37 13.62
N TRP A 460 -4.22 6.60 12.45
CA TRP A 460 -4.31 5.64 11.36
C TRP A 460 -3.53 6.17 10.15
N ASP A 461 -2.79 5.30 9.46
CA ASP A 461 -2.11 5.64 8.20
C ASP A 461 -3.05 5.54 6.99
N MET A 462 -4.10 4.71 7.09
CA MET A 462 -5.13 4.54 6.05
C MET A 462 -6.44 5.18 6.47
N THR A 463 -7.19 5.69 5.49
CA THR A 463 -8.54 6.24 5.69
C THR A 463 -9.59 5.13 5.78
N ALA A 464 -10.74 5.41 6.39
CA ALA A 464 -11.79 4.39 6.54
C ALA A 464 -12.32 3.80 5.22
N PRO A 465 -12.43 4.52 4.08
CA PRO A 465 -12.85 3.95 2.81
C PRO A 465 -11.78 3.11 2.08
N THR A 466 -10.55 3.07 2.57
CA THR A 466 -9.44 2.34 1.92
C THR A 466 -9.73 0.84 1.85
N VAL A 467 -9.46 0.23 0.69
CA VAL A 467 -9.54 -1.21 0.46
C VAL A 467 -8.11 -1.76 0.58
N ASP A 468 -7.67 -1.94 1.80
CA ASP A 468 -6.37 -2.47 2.18
C ASP A 468 -6.31 -2.68 3.70
N ALA A 469 -5.22 -3.28 4.21
CA ALA A 469 -4.92 -3.47 5.62
C ALA A 469 -3.41 -3.30 5.84
N TYR A 470 -2.97 -3.17 7.10
CA TYR A 470 -1.54 -3.14 7.39
C TYR A 470 -1.20 -3.53 8.83
N TYR A 471 0.05 -3.97 9.01
CA TYR A 471 0.73 -4.06 10.29
C TYR A 471 1.83 -2.99 10.39
N ASP A 472 1.89 -2.27 11.51
CA ASP A 472 3.02 -1.36 11.82
C ASP A 472 3.84 -1.92 13.00
N ALA A 473 5.06 -2.35 12.70
CA ALA A 473 5.97 -2.93 13.68
C ALA A 473 6.42 -1.93 14.76
N SER A 474 6.52 -0.64 14.42
CA SER A 474 7.01 0.42 15.32
C SER A 474 6.03 0.75 16.45
N VAL A 475 4.76 0.41 16.28
CA VAL A 475 3.70 0.56 17.28
C VAL A 475 3.00 -0.76 17.60
N ASN A 476 3.44 -1.87 16.99
CA ASN A 476 2.87 -3.21 17.14
C ASN A 476 1.36 -3.23 16.98
N GLU A 477 0.87 -2.81 15.82
CA GLU A 477 -0.57 -2.69 15.53
C GLU A 477 -0.98 -3.30 14.20
N ILE A 478 -2.24 -3.77 14.14
CA ILE A 478 -2.92 -4.20 12.91
C ILE A 478 -4.12 -3.30 12.66
N VAL A 479 -4.32 -2.91 11.40
CA VAL A 479 -5.36 -1.95 11.01
C VAL A 479 -6.16 -2.47 9.82
N PHE A 480 -7.48 -2.48 9.97
CA PHE A 480 -8.43 -2.93 8.95
C PHE A 480 -9.47 -1.83 8.70
N PRO A 481 -9.29 -1.00 7.66
CA PRO A 481 -10.27 0.01 7.27
C PRO A 481 -11.64 -0.57 6.91
N ALA A 482 -12.69 0.22 7.07
CA ALA A 482 -14.06 -0.19 6.76
C ALA A 482 -14.25 -0.58 5.29
N GLY A 483 -13.50 0.01 4.36
CA GLY A 483 -13.51 -0.32 2.94
C GLY A 483 -13.09 -1.77 2.66
N GLN A 484 -12.07 -2.27 3.38
CA GLN A 484 -11.59 -3.65 3.28
C GLN A 484 -12.58 -4.66 3.83
N LEU A 485 -13.40 -4.27 4.80
CA LEU A 485 -14.31 -5.14 5.53
C LEU A 485 -15.72 -5.18 4.90
N GLN A 486 -15.79 -5.18 3.56
CA GLN A 486 -17.01 -5.21 2.76
C GLN A 486 -17.08 -6.48 1.89
N PRO A 487 -18.26 -6.87 1.40
CA PRO A 487 -18.36 -7.91 0.37
C PRO A 487 -17.59 -7.48 -0.91
N PRO A 488 -16.92 -8.44 -1.58
CA PRO A 488 -16.92 -9.88 -1.36
C PRO A 488 -15.88 -10.38 -0.36
N ALA A 489 -14.98 -9.55 0.18
CA ALA A 489 -13.95 -10.00 1.11
C ALA A 489 -14.56 -10.51 2.43
N PHE A 490 -15.47 -9.74 3.04
CA PHE A 490 -16.24 -10.13 4.21
C PHE A 490 -17.74 -10.07 3.94
N ASP A 491 -18.43 -11.21 3.96
CA ASP A 491 -19.90 -11.27 3.83
C ASP A 491 -20.51 -11.74 5.16
N PRO A 492 -21.19 -10.85 5.93
CA PRO A 492 -21.83 -11.25 7.17
C PRO A 492 -22.97 -12.28 6.98
N ALA A 493 -23.45 -12.51 5.76
CA ALA A 493 -24.47 -13.52 5.44
C ALA A 493 -23.85 -14.84 4.93
N ALA A 494 -22.55 -14.90 4.67
CA ALA A 494 -21.84 -16.12 4.27
C ALA A 494 -21.54 -17.01 5.49
N ASP A 495 -21.22 -18.30 5.20
CA ASP A 495 -20.78 -19.21 6.25
C ASP A 495 -19.38 -18.87 6.77
N ASP A 496 -19.07 -19.36 7.98
CA ASP A 496 -17.81 -19.04 8.63
C ASP A 496 -16.60 -19.63 7.86
N ALA A 497 -16.73 -20.78 7.19
CA ALA A 497 -15.63 -21.36 6.41
C ALA A 497 -15.13 -20.38 5.34
N PHE A 498 -16.05 -19.74 4.62
CA PHE A 498 -15.71 -18.69 3.63
C PHE A 498 -15.07 -17.48 4.30
N ASN A 499 -15.70 -16.90 5.35
CA ASN A 499 -15.19 -15.68 5.98
C ASN A 499 -13.83 -15.89 6.65
N TYR A 500 -13.56 -17.07 7.23
CA TYR A 500 -12.24 -17.41 7.76
C TYR A 500 -11.21 -17.63 6.63
N GLY A 501 -11.60 -18.26 5.52
CA GLY A 501 -10.74 -18.46 4.38
C GLY A 501 -10.36 -17.16 3.65
N SER A 502 -11.28 -16.21 3.57
CA SER A 502 -11.09 -14.88 2.96
C SER A 502 -10.55 -13.88 4.00
N THR A 503 -11.39 -13.05 4.60
CA THR A 503 -10.98 -12.01 5.56
C THR A 503 -10.21 -12.56 6.77
N GLY A 504 -10.53 -13.77 7.24
CA GLY A 504 -9.77 -14.40 8.32
C GLY A 504 -8.31 -14.65 7.94
N ALA A 505 -8.03 -15.09 6.72
CA ALA A 505 -6.67 -15.24 6.22
C ALA A 505 -5.95 -13.87 6.12
N THR A 506 -6.64 -12.82 5.65
CA THR A 506 -6.10 -11.44 5.63
C THR A 506 -5.76 -10.95 7.05
N ILE A 507 -6.64 -11.16 8.02
CA ILE A 507 -6.38 -10.78 9.41
C ILE A 507 -5.20 -11.59 9.98
N GLY A 508 -5.14 -12.88 9.69
CA GLY A 508 -4.02 -13.74 10.06
C GLY A 508 -2.71 -13.29 9.45
N HIS A 509 -2.72 -12.84 8.19
CA HIS A 509 -1.61 -12.24 7.47
C HIS A 509 -1.08 -11.00 8.21
N GLU A 510 -1.91 -10.03 8.54
CA GLU A 510 -1.47 -8.82 9.27
C GLU A 510 -0.91 -9.16 10.66
N ILE A 511 -1.53 -10.08 11.39
CA ILE A 511 -0.95 -10.53 12.66
C ILE A 511 0.43 -11.16 12.44
N SER A 512 0.60 -11.90 11.34
CA SER A 512 1.85 -12.63 11.02
C SER A 512 3.00 -11.71 10.65
N HIS A 513 2.73 -10.50 10.13
CA HIS A 513 3.75 -9.48 9.96
C HIS A 513 4.45 -9.09 11.27
N GLY A 514 3.82 -9.27 12.41
CA GLY A 514 4.49 -9.15 13.71
C GLY A 514 5.64 -10.15 13.91
N PHE A 515 5.69 -11.21 13.10
CA PHE A 515 6.56 -12.36 13.27
C PHE A 515 7.29 -12.78 11.98
N ASP A 516 7.18 -12.01 10.90
CA ASP A 516 7.92 -12.21 9.66
C ASP A 516 9.40 -11.82 9.79
N ASP A 517 10.15 -11.77 8.68
CA ASP A 517 11.57 -11.43 8.66
C ASP A 517 11.88 -10.00 9.12
N GLN A 518 10.89 -9.09 9.03
CA GLN A 518 11.01 -7.69 9.45
C GLN A 518 10.40 -7.47 10.83
N GLY A 519 9.12 -7.81 11.01
CA GLY A 519 8.42 -7.59 12.26
C GLY A 519 9.02 -8.37 13.43
N SER A 520 9.62 -9.54 13.18
CA SER A 520 10.32 -10.30 14.20
C SER A 520 11.54 -9.59 14.81
N GLN A 521 12.03 -8.53 14.19
CA GLN A 521 13.11 -7.70 14.72
C GLN A 521 12.61 -6.67 15.75
N TYR A 522 11.31 -6.50 15.92
CA TYR A 522 10.70 -5.56 16.87
C TYR A 522 10.07 -6.29 18.05
N ASP A 523 10.27 -5.77 19.24
CA ASP A 523 9.70 -6.34 20.47
C ASP A 523 8.20 -6.00 20.65
N SER A 524 7.66 -6.39 21.78
CA SER A 524 6.24 -6.20 22.13
C SER A 524 5.82 -4.73 22.26
N ASP A 525 6.75 -3.81 22.43
CA ASP A 525 6.50 -2.37 22.57
C ASP A 525 6.77 -1.61 21.27
N GLY A 526 7.23 -2.31 20.20
CA GLY A 526 7.59 -1.74 18.91
C GLY A 526 9.03 -1.25 18.84
N ASN A 527 9.90 -1.63 19.76
CA ASN A 527 11.32 -1.27 19.69
C ASN A 527 12.11 -2.28 18.87
N LEU A 528 12.96 -1.79 17.99
CA LEU A 528 13.92 -2.57 17.21
C LEU A 528 14.95 -3.20 18.17
N ARG A 529 14.70 -4.43 18.57
CA ARG A 529 15.46 -5.19 19.55
C ARG A 529 15.49 -6.66 19.15
N ASP A 530 16.68 -7.25 19.11
CA ASP A 530 16.81 -8.70 18.94
C ASP A 530 16.35 -9.39 20.23
N TRP A 531 15.28 -10.17 20.14
CA TRP A 531 14.69 -10.93 21.25
C TRP A 531 14.74 -12.45 21.03
N TRP A 532 15.36 -12.88 19.94
CA TRP A 532 15.53 -14.27 19.58
C TRP A 532 16.73 -14.89 20.30
N THR A 533 16.66 -16.20 20.59
CA THR A 533 17.91 -16.93 20.84
C THR A 533 18.65 -17.16 19.51
N PRO A 534 20.00 -17.23 19.51
CA PRO A 534 20.76 -17.49 18.29
C PRO A 534 20.33 -18.77 17.56
N GLU A 535 20.00 -19.83 18.32
CA GLU A 535 19.56 -21.10 17.74
C GLU A 535 18.19 -20.98 17.08
N ASP A 536 17.24 -20.27 17.69
CA ASP A 536 15.91 -20.09 17.12
C ASP A 536 15.97 -19.20 15.88
N HIS A 537 16.78 -18.14 15.92
CA HIS A 537 17.02 -17.30 14.76
C HIS A 537 17.63 -18.09 13.58
N ALA A 538 18.59 -18.96 13.84
CA ALA A 538 19.18 -19.83 12.81
C ALA A 538 18.14 -20.80 12.20
N LYS A 539 17.26 -21.39 13.02
CA LYS A 539 16.18 -22.28 12.55
C LYS A 539 15.14 -21.52 11.72
N PHE A 540 14.76 -20.32 12.16
CA PHE A 540 13.87 -19.45 11.41
C PHE A 540 14.47 -19.12 10.05
N LYS A 541 15.71 -18.66 10.01
CA LYS A 541 16.45 -18.34 8.78
C LYS A 541 16.52 -19.53 7.84
N ALA A 542 16.81 -20.74 8.34
CA ALA A 542 16.86 -21.94 7.49
C ALA A 542 15.51 -22.25 6.82
N LYS A 543 14.39 -21.98 7.52
CA LYS A 543 13.04 -22.13 6.94
C LYS A 543 12.73 -21.06 5.90
N THR A 544 13.10 -19.82 6.17
CA THR A 544 12.83 -18.70 5.25
C THR A 544 13.69 -18.76 3.99
N GLU A 545 14.90 -19.32 4.05
CA GLU A 545 15.74 -19.60 2.88
C GLU A 545 15.10 -20.61 1.91
N LEU A 546 14.27 -21.55 2.38
CA LEU A 546 13.50 -22.44 1.51
C LEU A 546 12.43 -21.65 0.74
N LEU A 547 11.72 -20.72 1.41
CA LEU A 547 10.73 -19.88 0.76
C LEU A 547 11.36 -18.96 -0.28
N ILE A 548 12.51 -18.33 0.02
CA ILE A 548 13.21 -17.49 -0.96
C ILE A 548 13.47 -18.28 -2.24
N LYS A 549 14.04 -19.51 -2.12
CA LYS A 549 14.35 -20.35 -3.28
C LYS A 549 13.11 -20.79 -4.05
N GLU A 550 12.02 -21.09 -3.35
CA GLU A 550 10.76 -21.48 -3.97
C GLU A 550 10.19 -20.34 -4.80
N TYR A 551 10.11 -19.16 -4.21
CA TYR A 551 9.54 -17.99 -4.88
C TYR A 551 10.44 -17.45 -6.00
N ASP A 552 11.76 -17.52 -5.87
CA ASP A 552 12.71 -17.20 -6.95
C ASP A 552 12.50 -18.08 -8.22
N ALA A 553 11.94 -19.28 -8.04
CA ALA A 553 11.64 -20.16 -9.16
C ALA A 553 10.35 -19.80 -9.93
N PHE A 554 9.49 -18.94 -9.36
CA PHE A 554 8.24 -18.57 -10.00
C PHE A 554 8.45 -17.50 -11.08
N GLU A 555 8.19 -17.85 -12.33
CA GLU A 555 8.20 -16.92 -13.47
C GLU A 555 6.85 -16.20 -13.53
N ALA A 556 6.82 -14.91 -13.24
CA ALA A 556 5.61 -14.08 -13.20
C ALA A 556 5.13 -13.67 -14.61
N VAL A 557 6.05 -13.29 -15.46
CA VAL A 557 5.88 -13.00 -16.88
C VAL A 557 7.19 -13.38 -17.59
N SER A 558 7.14 -13.76 -18.86
CA SER A 558 8.30 -14.29 -19.59
C SER A 558 9.61 -13.53 -19.33
N GLY A 559 10.57 -14.20 -18.72
CA GLY A 559 11.90 -13.69 -18.35
C GLY A 559 11.94 -12.83 -17.08
N PHE A 560 10.82 -12.64 -16.36
CA PHE A 560 10.78 -11.96 -15.06
C PHE A 560 10.26 -12.90 -13.98
N HIS A 561 11.10 -13.14 -13.00
CA HIS A 561 10.80 -13.99 -11.86
C HIS A 561 10.43 -13.15 -10.65
N VAL A 562 9.71 -13.76 -9.72
CA VAL A 562 9.51 -13.20 -8.38
C VAL A 562 10.87 -13.06 -7.69
N ASN A 563 11.09 -11.98 -6.97
CA ASN A 563 12.25 -11.83 -6.11
C ASN A 563 11.91 -12.35 -4.71
N GLY A 564 12.25 -13.60 -4.44
CA GLY A 564 11.89 -14.26 -3.18
C GLY A 564 12.46 -13.58 -1.94
N ALA A 565 13.60 -12.89 -2.05
CA ALA A 565 14.17 -12.09 -0.95
C ALA A 565 13.41 -10.79 -0.70
N LEU A 566 12.89 -10.15 -1.76
CA LEU A 566 12.05 -8.96 -1.65
C LEU A 566 10.68 -9.31 -1.07
N THR A 567 10.09 -10.42 -1.53
CA THR A 567 8.72 -10.82 -1.16
C THR A 567 8.65 -11.71 0.08
N LEU A 568 9.76 -11.94 0.77
CA LEU A 568 9.85 -12.91 1.86
C LEU A 568 8.84 -12.66 2.98
N GLY A 569 8.72 -11.41 3.46
CA GLY A 569 7.82 -11.06 4.55
C GLY A 569 6.36 -11.34 4.20
N GLU A 570 5.95 -10.97 2.99
CA GLU A 570 4.60 -11.21 2.47
C GLU A 570 4.31 -12.71 2.34
N ASN A 571 5.26 -13.47 1.81
CA ASN A 571 5.10 -14.92 1.65
C ASN A 571 5.01 -15.64 3.00
N ILE A 572 5.78 -15.20 4.01
CA ILE A 572 5.68 -15.69 5.40
C ILE A 572 4.30 -15.35 5.96
N ALA A 573 3.84 -14.12 5.80
CA ALA A 573 2.58 -13.66 6.34
C ALA A 573 1.38 -14.37 5.70
N ASP A 574 1.41 -14.63 4.40
CA ASP A 574 0.37 -15.40 3.70
C ASP A 574 0.28 -16.85 4.21
N ILE A 575 1.42 -17.56 4.32
CA ILE A 575 1.45 -18.96 4.79
C ILE A 575 0.98 -19.06 6.24
N ALA A 576 1.51 -18.20 7.11
CA ALA A 576 1.13 -18.19 8.52
C ALA A 576 -0.33 -17.73 8.71
N GLY A 577 -0.76 -16.74 7.94
CA GLY A 577 -2.11 -16.20 7.98
C GLY A 577 -3.18 -17.22 7.70
N ILE A 578 -3.06 -17.98 6.60
CA ILE A 578 -4.03 -19.03 6.26
C ILE A 578 -4.00 -20.18 7.27
N GLU A 579 -2.81 -20.56 7.76
CA GLU A 579 -2.67 -21.63 8.76
C GLU A 579 -3.41 -21.26 10.05
N ILE A 580 -3.20 -20.06 10.55
CA ILE A 580 -3.83 -19.56 11.77
C ILE A 580 -5.33 -19.35 11.55
N ALA A 581 -5.76 -18.86 10.38
CA ALA A 581 -7.17 -18.72 10.06
C ALA A 581 -7.88 -20.07 10.05
N TYR A 582 -7.26 -21.11 9.51
CA TYR A 582 -7.83 -22.46 9.53
C TYR A 582 -7.94 -23.02 10.95
N LYS A 583 -6.89 -22.87 11.78
CA LYS A 583 -6.94 -23.27 13.20
C LYS A 583 -8.03 -22.52 13.98
N ALA A 584 -8.16 -21.22 13.76
CA ALA A 584 -9.20 -20.39 14.35
C ALA A 584 -10.61 -20.81 13.90
N TYR A 585 -10.77 -21.12 12.61
CA TYR A 585 -12.01 -21.67 12.07
C TYR A 585 -12.41 -22.95 12.78
N LEU A 586 -11.52 -23.94 12.86
CA LEU A 586 -11.78 -25.21 13.54
C LEU A 586 -12.16 -25.01 15.01
N ALA A 587 -11.47 -24.13 15.72
CA ALA A 587 -11.77 -23.79 17.11
C ALA A 587 -13.17 -23.15 17.25
N SER A 588 -13.58 -22.32 16.28
CA SER A 588 -14.90 -21.66 16.28
C SER A 588 -16.07 -22.65 16.15
N LEU A 589 -15.82 -23.82 15.59
CA LEU A 589 -16.83 -24.88 15.44
C LEU A 589 -17.23 -25.50 16.79
N LYS A 590 -16.36 -25.43 17.81
CA LYS A 590 -16.64 -26.02 19.15
C LYS A 590 -17.10 -27.48 19.08
N GLY A 591 -16.47 -28.27 18.18
CA GLY A 591 -16.79 -29.67 17.94
C GLY A 591 -18.03 -29.93 17.07
N ARG A 592 -18.68 -28.90 16.53
CA ARG A 592 -19.80 -29.06 15.59
C ARG A 592 -19.24 -29.47 14.21
N THR A 593 -19.95 -30.36 13.54
CA THR A 593 -19.69 -30.71 12.14
C THR A 593 -20.38 -29.70 11.23
N PRO A 594 -19.64 -28.93 10.40
CA PRO A 594 -20.26 -27.97 9.48
C PRO A 594 -20.96 -28.71 8.33
N PRO A 595 -22.03 -28.14 7.75
CA PRO A 595 -22.75 -28.78 6.65
C PRO A 595 -21.93 -28.73 5.35
N VAL A 596 -22.23 -29.66 4.44
CA VAL A 596 -21.86 -29.55 3.02
C VAL A 596 -22.80 -28.54 2.36
N ILE A 597 -22.25 -27.52 1.69
CA ILE A 597 -23.03 -26.49 1.00
C ILE A 597 -22.56 -26.42 -0.46
N GLY A 598 -23.48 -26.48 -1.40
CA GLY A 598 -23.16 -26.42 -2.83
C GLY A 598 -22.26 -27.58 -3.32
N GLY A 599 -22.30 -28.72 -2.61
CA GLY A 599 -21.48 -29.90 -2.92
C GLY A 599 -20.03 -29.83 -2.37
N MET A 600 -19.66 -28.76 -1.65
CA MET A 600 -18.34 -28.58 -1.03
C MET A 600 -18.39 -28.82 0.48
N THR A 601 -17.38 -29.52 1.00
CA THR A 601 -17.13 -29.56 2.45
C THR A 601 -16.75 -28.19 2.95
N ALA A 602 -16.78 -27.99 4.26
CA ALA A 602 -16.36 -26.72 4.85
C ALA A 602 -14.88 -26.40 4.58
N ASP A 603 -14.01 -27.40 4.65
CA ASP A 603 -12.58 -27.24 4.34
C ASP A 603 -12.36 -26.83 2.88
N GLN A 604 -13.11 -27.43 1.96
CA GLN A 604 -13.08 -27.01 0.55
C GLN A 604 -13.54 -25.57 0.37
N ARG A 605 -14.62 -25.15 1.05
CA ARG A 605 -15.11 -23.77 0.99
C ARG A 605 -14.11 -22.79 1.61
N PHE A 606 -13.41 -23.18 2.67
CA PHE A 606 -12.34 -22.39 3.26
C PHE A 606 -11.23 -22.08 2.23
N TYR A 607 -10.70 -23.11 1.57
CA TYR A 607 -9.61 -22.94 0.59
C TYR A 607 -10.08 -22.28 -0.72
N VAL A 608 -11.30 -22.56 -1.19
CA VAL A 608 -11.86 -21.86 -2.36
C VAL A 608 -12.14 -20.40 -2.01
N GLY A 609 -12.62 -20.10 -0.79
CA GLY A 609 -12.79 -18.73 -0.30
C GLY A 609 -11.47 -17.96 -0.26
N PHE A 610 -10.42 -18.59 0.23
CA PHE A 610 -9.05 -18.03 0.16
C PHE A 610 -8.60 -17.76 -1.26
N ALA A 611 -8.76 -18.72 -2.18
CA ALA A 611 -8.36 -18.53 -3.57
C ALA A 611 -9.19 -17.45 -4.28
N GLN A 612 -10.46 -17.29 -3.94
CA GLN A 612 -11.32 -16.23 -4.49
C GLN A 612 -11.03 -14.85 -3.90
N SER A 613 -10.50 -14.75 -2.68
CA SER A 613 -10.03 -13.47 -2.15
C SER A 613 -8.79 -12.93 -2.90
N TRP A 614 -8.07 -13.79 -3.61
CA TRP A 614 -6.96 -13.43 -4.50
C TRP A 614 -7.38 -13.34 -5.97
N LEU A 615 -8.69 -13.35 -6.29
CA LEU A 615 -9.16 -13.19 -7.66
C LEU A 615 -8.57 -11.94 -8.29
N GLY A 616 -7.77 -12.11 -9.34
CA GLY A 616 -7.15 -10.98 -10.02
C GLY A 616 -6.27 -11.38 -11.18
N LYS A 617 -6.04 -10.41 -12.06
CA LYS A 617 -5.09 -10.47 -13.18
C LYS A 617 -4.51 -9.10 -13.48
N GLN A 618 -3.34 -9.08 -14.09
CA GLN A 618 -2.58 -7.88 -14.38
C GLN A 618 -2.11 -7.87 -15.83
N ARG A 619 -1.77 -6.67 -16.33
CA ARG A 619 -1.03 -6.51 -17.58
C ARG A 619 0.44 -6.81 -17.35
N ASP A 620 1.14 -7.24 -18.40
CA ASP A 620 2.54 -7.65 -18.29
C ASP A 620 3.43 -6.53 -17.75
N GLU A 621 3.23 -5.29 -18.20
CA GLU A 621 4.00 -4.11 -17.73
C GLU A 621 3.83 -3.91 -16.21
N SER A 622 2.59 -4.02 -15.71
CA SER A 622 2.30 -3.91 -14.27
C SER A 622 2.91 -5.08 -13.48
N THR A 623 2.93 -6.27 -14.07
CA THR A 623 3.60 -7.44 -13.45
C THR A 623 5.10 -7.24 -13.36
N ILE A 624 5.73 -6.66 -14.40
CA ILE A 624 7.17 -6.33 -14.39
C ILE A 624 7.47 -5.30 -13.28
N GLU A 625 6.67 -4.25 -13.19
CA GLU A 625 6.81 -3.27 -12.11
C GLU A 625 6.70 -3.93 -10.74
N GLN A 626 5.70 -4.78 -10.53
CA GLN A 626 5.49 -5.50 -9.28
C GLN A 626 6.70 -6.34 -8.88
N VAL A 627 7.16 -7.26 -9.74
CA VAL A 627 8.27 -8.16 -9.36
C VAL A 627 9.63 -7.47 -9.24
N THR A 628 9.74 -6.24 -9.76
CA THR A 628 10.97 -5.45 -9.68
C THR A 628 11.03 -4.60 -8.41
N SER A 629 9.89 -4.07 -7.94
CA SER A 629 9.87 -3.01 -6.92
C SER A 629 8.91 -3.24 -5.75
N ASP A 630 7.96 -4.17 -5.86
CA ASP A 630 6.91 -4.39 -4.85
C ASP A 630 7.22 -5.63 -3.99
N PRO A 631 7.01 -5.60 -2.66
CA PRO A 631 7.24 -6.76 -1.79
C PRO A 631 6.19 -7.87 -1.93
N HIS A 632 5.10 -7.66 -2.68
CA HIS A 632 4.04 -8.66 -2.85
C HIS A 632 4.26 -9.52 -4.08
N SER A 633 4.15 -10.84 -3.89
CA SER A 633 4.12 -11.79 -5.00
C SER A 633 2.83 -11.64 -5.84
N PRO A 634 2.83 -11.97 -7.15
CA PRO A 634 1.59 -12.01 -7.94
C PRO A 634 0.53 -12.93 -7.34
N VAL A 635 -0.74 -12.56 -7.46
CA VAL A 635 -1.90 -13.20 -6.78
C VAL A 635 -2.00 -14.71 -7.00
N LYS A 636 -1.58 -15.23 -8.15
CA LYS A 636 -1.50 -16.68 -8.40
C LYS A 636 -0.55 -17.37 -7.41
N TYR A 637 0.58 -16.75 -7.10
CA TYR A 637 1.58 -17.31 -6.17
C TYR A 637 1.22 -17.07 -4.72
N ARG A 638 0.48 -15.99 -4.43
CA ARG A 638 -0.16 -15.77 -3.10
C ARG A 638 -1.26 -16.80 -2.82
N THR A 639 -1.77 -17.49 -3.83
CA THR A 639 -2.71 -18.62 -3.68
C THR A 639 -1.96 -19.95 -3.72
N ASN A 640 -1.41 -20.32 -4.88
CA ASN A 640 -0.87 -21.65 -5.12
C ASN A 640 0.43 -21.91 -4.34
N GLY A 641 1.35 -20.94 -4.29
CA GLY A 641 2.58 -21.01 -3.51
C GLY A 641 2.36 -21.08 -2.00
N VAL A 642 1.15 -20.70 -1.53
CA VAL A 642 0.80 -20.73 -0.11
C VAL A 642 0.17 -22.05 0.30
N VAL A 643 -0.87 -22.49 -0.41
CA VAL A 643 -1.67 -23.68 0.02
C VAL A 643 -0.90 -24.99 -0.10
N VAL A 644 0.17 -25.05 -0.90
CA VAL A 644 1.03 -26.23 -1.01
C VAL A 644 1.76 -26.57 0.31
N HIS A 645 1.85 -25.62 1.22
CA HIS A 645 2.41 -25.82 2.57
C HIS A 645 1.40 -26.37 3.58
N MET A 646 0.09 -26.36 3.26
CA MET A 646 -0.99 -26.65 4.19
C MET A 646 -1.39 -28.15 4.19
N PRO A 647 -1.11 -28.95 5.23
CA PRO A 647 -1.52 -30.37 5.27
C PRO A 647 -3.05 -30.55 5.14
N SER A 648 -3.84 -29.61 5.64
CA SER A 648 -5.30 -29.63 5.52
C SER A 648 -5.81 -29.42 4.09
N PHE A 649 -5.07 -28.69 3.25
CA PHE A 649 -5.35 -28.58 1.81
C PHE A 649 -5.25 -29.95 1.12
N TYR A 650 -4.19 -30.71 1.43
CA TYR A 650 -4.00 -32.07 0.91
C TYR A 650 -5.16 -32.98 1.27
N THR A 651 -5.63 -32.87 2.51
CA THR A 651 -6.79 -33.65 2.97
C THR A 651 -8.08 -33.21 2.29
N ALA A 652 -8.33 -31.90 2.19
CA ALA A 652 -9.55 -31.33 1.63
C ALA A 652 -9.76 -31.69 0.16
N PHE A 653 -8.69 -31.76 -0.60
CA PHE A 653 -8.72 -32.02 -2.06
C PHE A 653 -8.08 -33.34 -2.46
N SER A 654 -7.64 -34.18 -1.52
CA SER A 654 -7.01 -35.48 -1.78
C SER A 654 -5.77 -35.36 -2.70
N VAL A 655 -4.92 -34.35 -2.48
CA VAL A 655 -3.71 -34.12 -3.27
C VAL A 655 -2.71 -35.25 -3.04
N GLN A 656 -2.14 -35.79 -4.13
CA GLN A 656 -1.23 -36.93 -4.13
C GLN A 656 0.09 -36.62 -4.84
N PRO A 657 1.17 -37.38 -4.58
CA PRO A 657 2.39 -37.28 -5.37
C PRO A 657 2.09 -37.40 -6.87
N GLY A 658 2.55 -36.43 -7.65
CA GLY A 658 2.31 -36.32 -9.08
C GLY A 658 1.24 -35.31 -9.50
N ASP A 659 0.42 -34.83 -8.56
CA ASP A 659 -0.47 -33.66 -8.80
C ASP A 659 0.36 -32.36 -8.87
N GLY A 660 -0.13 -31.38 -9.64
CA GLY A 660 0.57 -30.09 -9.85
C GLY A 660 0.80 -29.29 -8.58
N MET A 661 -0.10 -29.42 -7.57
CA MET A 661 -0.02 -28.76 -6.27
C MET A 661 0.68 -29.61 -5.19
N TYR A 662 1.35 -30.70 -5.58
CA TYR A 662 2.06 -31.54 -4.61
C TYR A 662 3.44 -30.99 -4.31
N LEU A 663 3.68 -30.59 -3.07
CA LEU A 663 5.00 -30.29 -2.53
C LEU A 663 5.41 -31.40 -1.55
N PRO A 664 6.61 -32.02 -1.66
CA PRO A 664 7.07 -33.03 -0.72
C PRO A 664 7.09 -32.53 0.72
N PRO A 665 6.76 -33.36 1.73
CA PRO A 665 6.66 -32.92 3.12
C PRO A 665 7.92 -32.23 3.66
N GLU A 666 9.11 -32.65 3.24
CA GLU A 666 10.40 -32.08 3.61
C GLU A 666 10.64 -30.67 3.04
N SER A 667 9.92 -30.30 1.98
CA SER A 667 9.97 -28.97 1.36
C SER A 667 8.90 -28.04 1.90
N ARG A 668 7.91 -28.54 2.66
CA ARG A 668 6.84 -27.71 3.22
C ARG A 668 7.34 -26.89 4.39
N VAL A 669 7.08 -25.60 4.35
CA VAL A 669 7.46 -24.68 5.41
C VAL A 669 6.27 -24.48 6.35
N ALA A 670 6.48 -24.82 7.63
CA ALA A 670 5.56 -24.47 8.73
C ALA A 670 6.33 -23.58 9.70
N LEU A 671 5.84 -22.38 9.93
CA LEU A 671 6.50 -21.37 10.76
C LEU A 671 5.81 -21.23 12.11
N TRP A 672 4.49 -21.09 12.11
CA TRP A 672 3.69 -20.72 13.29
C TRP A 672 2.59 -21.71 13.69
#